data_b0bcad8da971c904726da8800475913f
#
_entry.id   b0bcad8da971c904726da8800475913f
#
_cell.length_a   1.000
_cell.length_b   1.000
_cell.length_c   1.000
_cell.angle_alpha   90.00
_cell.angle_beta   90.00
_cell.angle_gamma   90.00
#
_symmetry.space_group_name_H-M   'P 1'
#
loop_
_entity.id
_entity.type
_entity.pdbx_description
1 polymer ?
#
loop_
_entity_poly.entity_id
_entity_poly.type
_entity_poly.pdbx_seq_one_letter_code
_entity_poly.pdbx_strand_id
1 'polypeptide(L)'
;MSASDLTSVQAGAPQGRRQILVTSALPYANGQIHIGHLVEYIQTDIWVRTMRMHGHEIYYIGADDTHGTPVMLRAEQEGVSPKQLIERVWREHKRDFDSFGVSFDNFYTTDSDENRVLSETIYLALKEAGFIAEREIEQAYDPVRQMFLPDRFIKGECPKCHAKDQYGDSCEVCGTTYQPTDLIHPYSVVSGAAPVRKTSTHYFFRLSDPRCEAFLREWVSGLAQPEATNKMREWLGEAGEAKLADWDISRDAPYFGFEIPGAPGKYFYVWLDAPVGYYASFKNLCERRGLDFDAWIRKDSTTEQYHFIGKDILYFHTLFWPAMLEFSSHRTPTNVFAHGFLTVDGAKMSKSRGTFITAQSYIDTGLNPEWLRYYFAAKLNATMEDIDLNLEDFQARVNSDLVGKYVNIASRAAGFLLKRFDGRVQASAMNHPLLATLRGAIPQIAAHYEAREYGRALRQTMELADAVNGYVDSAKPWELAKDPANAVALHETCSVSLEAFRLLSLALKPVLPRVAQGVEAFLGIAPLTWADAGMPLSPEQPVRAYQHLMTRVDPKQIDALLAANRGSLQGTAAAAEAGAANGNGAGSKNGKGAKAAAQPAASAANADDGASPIISIDDFAKIDLRIAKIVACQAVEGSDKLLQLTLDVGEEKTRNVFSGIKSAYRPEQLVGKLTVMVANLAPRKMKFGLSEGMVLAASAADEKAEPGLYILEPHSGAKPGMRVK
;
A
#
# COMPACT_ATOMS: atom_id res chain seq x y z
N MET A 1 -20.09 34.52 -12.26
CA MET A 1 -19.00 34.68 -11.29
C MET A 1 -17.72 34.40 -12.03
N SER A 2 -16.81 35.34 -12.02
CA SER A 2 -15.70 35.52 -12.95
C SER A 2 -14.58 34.50 -12.70
N ALA A 3 -13.97 34.06 -13.81
CA ALA A 3 -12.75 33.29 -13.87
C ALA A 3 -11.55 34.19 -13.48
N SER A 4 -11.12 34.12 -12.22
CA SER A 4 -9.86 34.75 -11.78
C SER A 4 -9.49 34.30 -10.38
N ASP A 5 -9.09 33.04 -10.20
CA ASP A 5 -8.27 32.58 -9.05
C ASP A 5 -7.54 31.28 -9.41
N LEU A 6 -6.75 31.36 -10.50
CA LEU A 6 -5.63 30.45 -10.73
C LEU A 6 -4.38 31.19 -10.28
N THR A 7 -4.07 31.08 -8.99
CA THR A 7 -2.79 31.52 -8.45
C THR A 7 -1.67 30.78 -9.18
N SER A 8 -0.92 31.54 -9.97
CA SER A 8 0.31 31.16 -10.62
C SER A 8 1.30 30.62 -9.61
N VAL A 9 1.60 29.32 -9.68
CA VAL A 9 2.80 28.76 -9.09
C VAL A 9 3.97 29.36 -9.88
N GLN A 10 4.57 30.40 -9.32
CA GLN A 10 5.84 30.94 -9.82
C GLN A 10 6.89 29.83 -9.73
N ALA A 11 7.51 29.50 -10.84
CA ALA A 11 8.72 28.69 -10.90
C ALA A 11 9.77 29.38 -10.01
N GLY A 12 10.01 28.84 -8.82
CA GLY A 12 10.95 29.39 -7.85
C GLY A 12 12.37 29.37 -8.44
N ALA A 13 13.14 30.41 -8.14
CA ALA A 13 14.59 30.47 -8.31
C ALA A 13 15.25 29.21 -7.71
N PRO A 14 16.50 28.83 -8.13
CA PRO A 14 17.15 27.64 -7.62
C PRO A 14 17.23 27.72 -6.10
N GLN A 15 16.42 26.90 -5.44
CA GLN A 15 16.50 26.71 -3.98
C GLN A 15 17.90 26.20 -3.68
N GLY A 16 18.55 26.73 -2.63
CA GLY A 16 19.85 26.26 -2.19
C GLY A 16 19.84 24.73 -2.00
N ARG A 17 21.00 24.10 -2.04
CA ARG A 17 21.18 22.67 -1.83
C ARG A 17 20.60 22.27 -0.47
N ARG A 18 19.52 21.47 -0.47
CA ARG A 18 18.85 20.96 0.74
C ARG A 18 19.60 19.74 1.27
N GLN A 19 19.60 19.56 2.60
CA GLN A 19 20.05 18.33 3.27
C GLN A 19 18.84 17.53 3.68
N ILE A 20 18.72 16.31 3.19
CA ILE A 20 17.49 15.52 3.30
C ILE A 20 17.83 14.10 3.77
N LEU A 21 17.18 13.65 4.84
CA LEU A 21 17.21 12.27 5.31
C LEU A 21 15.84 11.63 5.04
N VAL A 22 15.83 10.51 4.33
CA VAL A 22 14.60 9.81 3.94
C VAL A 22 14.61 8.40 4.47
N THR A 23 13.47 7.95 4.99
CA THR A 23 13.25 6.58 5.43
C THR A 23 11.96 6.01 4.85
N SER A 24 11.94 4.70 4.67
CA SER A 24 10.70 3.91 4.59
C SER A 24 10.51 3.15 5.89
N ALA A 25 9.29 2.70 6.18
CA ALA A 25 9.06 1.81 7.31
C ALA A 25 9.99 0.60 7.26
N LEU A 26 10.43 0.15 8.43
CA LEU A 26 11.31 -1.00 8.52
C LEU A 26 10.50 -2.28 8.31
N PRO A 27 10.87 -3.16 7.36
CA PRO A 27 10.21 -4.43 7.21
C PRO A 27 10.54 -5.35 8.39
N TYR A 28 9.53 -6.02 8.92
CA TYR A 28 9.72 -6.92 10.03
C TYR A 28 10.41 -8.22 9.59
N ALA A 29 11.49 -8.61 10.27
CA ALA A 29 12.32 -9.77 9.92
C ALA A 29 11.65 -11.13 10.19
N ASN A 30 10.34 -11.21 10.02
CA ASN A 30 9.51 -12.39 10.23
C ASN A 30 8.82 -12.89 8.95
N GLY A 31 9.10 -12.32 7.80
CA GLY A 31 8.44 -12.68 6.55
C GLY A 31 9.24 -12.31 5.32
N GLN A 32 8.72 -12.70 4.15
CA GLN A 32 9.27 -12.30 2.87
C GLN A 32 8.70 -10.95 2.45
N ILE A 33 9.45 -10.18 1.67
CA ILE A 33 8.93 -9.00 1.00
C ILE A 33 7.88 -9.44 -0.03
N HIS A 34 6.71 -8.82 0.01
CA HIS A 34 5.65 -8.99 -0.98
C HIS A 34 5.35 -7.67 -1.70
N ILE A 35 4.60 -7.73 -2.80
CA ILE A 35 4.34 -6.56 -3.63
C ILE A 35 3.62 -5.42 -2.89
N GLY A 36 2.88 -5.71 -1.81
CA GLY A 36 2.29 -4.68 -0.95
C GLY A 36 3.33 -3.85 -0.22
N HIS A 37 4.41 -4.48 0.29
CA HIS A 37 5.55 -3.75 0.85
C HIS A 37 6.24 -2.89 -0.23
N LEU A 38 6.38 -3.43 -1.45
CA LEU A 38 7.05 -2.72 -2.54
C LEU A 38 6.36 -1.42 -2.95
N VAL A 39 5.08 -1.22 -2.67
CA VAL A 39 4.39 0.07 -2.89
C VAL A 39 5.13 1.19 -2.16
N GLU A 40 5.45 0.97 -0.89
CA GLU A 40 6.16 1.94 -0.05
C GLU A 40 7.56 2.24 -0.57
N TYR A 41 8.34 1.18 -0.79
CA TYR A 41 9.74 1.34 -1.17
C TYR A 41 9.91 1.91 -2.58
N ILE A 42 9.03 1.57 -3.52
CA ILE A 42 9.05 2.09 -4.89
C ILE A 42 8.69 3.59 -4.90
N GLN A 43 7.63 4.00 -4.20
CA GLN A 43 7.25 5.42 -4.17
C GLN A 43 8.32 6.27 -3.49
N THR A 44 8.93 5.77 -2.41
CA THR A 44 10.02 6.45 -1.72
C THR A 44 11.23 6.60 -2.63
N ASP A 45 11.63 5.53 -3.32
CA ASP A 45 12.77 5.54 -4.24
C ASP A 45 12.55 6.49 -5.42
N ILE A 46 11.33 6.58 -5.96
CA ILE A 46 10.99 7.55 -7.02
C ILE A 46 11.18 8.98 -6.50
N TRP A 47 10.70 9.28 -5.29
CA TRP A 47 10.87 10.59 -4.68
C TRP A 47 12.34 10.91 -4.42
N VAL A 48 13.09 9.98 -3.85
CA VAL A 48 14.53 10.11 -3.59
C VAL A 48 15.31 10.39 -4.88
N ARG A 49 15.04 9.64 -5.96
CA ARG A 49 15.68 9.87 -7.27
C ARG A 49 15.33 11.23 -7.82
N THR A 50 14.08 11.67 -7.68
CA THR A 50 13.68 13.02 -8.09
C THR A 50 14.50 14.09 -7.38
N MET A 51 14.67 13.96 -6.04
CA MET A 51 15.43 14.93 -5.25
C MET A 51 16.93 14.88 -5.54
N ARG A 52 17.49 13.68 -5.81
CA ARG A 52 18.89 13.54 -6.29
C ARG A 52 19.09 14.22 -7.64
N MET A 53 18.13 14.11 -8.56
CA MET A 53 18.19 14.76 -9.87
C MET A 53 18.09 16.30 -9.78
N HIS A 54 17.56 16.86 -8.67
CA HIS A 54 17.64 18.28 -8.34
C HIS A 54 19.01 18.71 -7.78
N GLY A 55 19.91 17.76 -7.47
CA GLY A 55 21.24 18.05 -6.91
C GLY A 55 21.24 18.27 -5.38
N HIS A 56 20.18 17.90 -4.68
CA HIS A 56 20.14 17.95 -3.22
C HIS A 56 21.06 16.92 -2.57
N GLU A 57 21.51 17.19 -1.34
CA GLU A 57 22.22 16.22 -0.51
C GLU A 57 21.19 15.34 0.20
N ILE A 58 21.03 14.11 -0.26
CA ILE A 58 19.97 13.22 0.21
C ILE A 58 20.51 11.83 0.49
N TYR A 59 20.14 11.31 1.66
CA TYR A 59 20.43 9.94 2.05
C TYR A 59 19.11 9.18 2.27
N TYR A 60 18.97 8.04 1.62
CA TYR A 60 17.87 7.10 1.77
C TYR A 60 18.36 5.91 2.57
N ILE A 61 17.82 5.75 3.77
CA ILE A 61 18.22 4.73 4.72
C ILE A 61 17.05 3.81 5.05
N GLY A 62 17.36 2.57 5.35
CA GLY A 62 16.43 1.55 5.83
C GLY A 62 17.15 0.54 6.71
N ALA A 63 16.40 -0.34 7.33
CA ALA A 63 16.89 -1.46 8.12
C ALA A 63 15.81 -2.54 8.21
N ASP A 64 16.18 -3.76 8.60
CA ASP A 64 15.20 -4.74 9.07
C ASP A 64 14.85 -4.46 10.53
N ASP A 65 13.56 -4.50 10.87
CA ASP A 65 13.06 -4.59 12.22
C ASP A 65 13.16 -6.04 12.69
N THR A 66 14.07 -6.31 13.63
CA THR A 66 14.55 -7.69 13.93
C THR A 66 14.16 -8.21 15.29
N HIS A 67 13.66 -7.38 16.20
CA HIS A 67 13.40 -7.77 17.57
C HIS A 67 11.98 -8.29 17.80
N GLY A 68 11.78 -8.97 18.92
CA GLY A 68 10.44 -9.39 19.36
C GLY A 68 10.24 -10.89 19.48
N THR A 69 9.19 -11.25 20.21
CA THR A 69 8.76 -12.63 20.44
C THR A 69 8.51 -13.43 19.14
N PRO A 70 7.89 -12.87 18.08
CA PRO A 70 7.65 -13.62 16.84
C PRO A 70 8.93 -14.10 16.16
N VAL A 71 10.00 -13.28 16.14
CA VAL A 71 11.31 -13.67 15.59
C VAL A 71 11.94 -14.77 16.44
N MET A 72 11.89 -14.62 17.76
CA MET A 72 12.40 -15.62 18.70
C MET A 72 11.73 -17.00 18.50
N LEU A 73 10.40 -17.03 18.45
CA LEU A 73 9.63 -18.27 18.28
C LEU A 73 9.83 -18.91 16.91
N ARG A 74 9.92 -18.10 15.85
CA ARG A 74 10.21 -18.59 14.51
C ARG A 74 11.61 -19.21 14.44
N ALA A 75 12.60 -18.59 15.03
CA ALA A 75 13.95 -19.14 15.10
C ALA A 75 13.98 -20.50 15.84
N GLU A 76 13.25 -20.60 16.94
CA GLU A 76 13.09 -21.87 17.68
C GLU A 76 12.41 -22.94 16.81
N GLN A 77 11.33 -22.62 16.11
CA GLN A 77 10.64 -23.56 15.22
C GLN A 77 11.55 -24.05 14.08
N GLU A 78 12.42 -23.20 13.57
CA GLU A 78 13.36 -23.54 12.50
C GLU A 78 14.66 -24.18 13.04
N GLY A 79 14.85 -24.28 14.38
CA GLY A 79 16.03 -24.86 15.01
C GLY A 79 17.30 -24.04 14.82
N VAL A 80 17.17 -22.72 14.65
CA VAL A 80 18.29 -21.78 14.48
C VAL A 80 18.30 -20.72 15.59
N SER A 81 19.41 -20.00 15.76
CA SER A 81 19.40 -18.84 16.66
C SER A 81 18.64 -17.65 16.02
N PRO A 82 18.05 -16.74 16.83
CA PRO A 82 17.45 -15.51 16.31
C PRO A 82 18.41 -14.72 15.40
N LYS A 83 19.68 -14.60 15.75
CA LYS A 83 20.70 -13.92 14.94
C LYS A 83 20.91 -14.58 13.57
N GLN A 84 20.94 -15.90 13.51
CA GLN A 84 21.06 -16.62 12.22
C GLN A 84 19.80 -16.42 11.36
N LEU A 85 18.61 -16.38 11.97
CA LEU A 85 17.36 -16.11 11.27
C LEU A 85 17.36 -14.72 10.64
N ILE A 86 17.61 -13.67 11.46
CA ILE A 86 17.55 -12.28 10.98
C ILE A 86 18.64 -11.99 9.94
N GLU A 87 19.83 -12.57 10.06
CA GLU A 87 20.89 -12.43 9.05
C GLU A 87 20.47 -13.02 7.69
N ARG A 88 19.80 -14.18 7.70
CA ARG A 88 19.27 -14.79 6.48
C ARG A 88 18.16 -13.91 5.87
N VAL A 89 17.21 -13.47 6.69
CA VAL A 89 16.10 -12.63 6.24
C VAL A 89 16.61 -11.31 5.69
N TRP A 90 17.60 -10.69 6.34
CA TRP A 90 18.24 -9.47 5.85
C TRP A 90 18.81 -9.63 4.43
N ARG A 91 19.49 -10.76 4.14
CA ARG A 91 20.02 -11.03 2.80
C ARG A 91 18.89 -11.19 1.76
N GLU A 92 17.78 -11.83 2.15
CA GLU A 92 16.60 -11.99 1.30
C GLU A 92 15.96 -10.62 1.00
N HIS A 93 15.70 -9.81 2.01
CA HIS A 93 15.12 -8.47 1.86
C HIS A 93 16.02 -7.56 1.01
N LYS A 94 17.33 -7.54 1.31
CA LYS A 94 18.29 -6.73 0.55
C LYS A 94 18.31 -7.11 -0.93
N ARG A 95 18.34 -8.40 -1.25
CA ARG A 95 18.28 -8.92 -2.61
C ARG A 95 16.97 -8.48 -3.29
N ASP A 96 15.85 -8.59 -2.60
CA ASP A 96 14.54 -8.24 -3.14
C ASP A 96 14.48 -6.74 -3.45
N PHE A 97 14.91 -5.87 -2.56
CA PHE A 97 14.99 -4.42 -2.79
C PHE A 97 15.92 -4.06 -3.95
N ASP A 98 17.11 -4.66 -4.02
CA ASP A 98 18.05 -4.44 -5.11
C ASP A 98 17.46 -4.88 -6.46
N SER A 99 16.70 -5.98 -6.47
CA SER A 99 16.04 -6.50 -7.68
C SER A 99 15.02 -5.51 -8.22
N PHE A 100 14.27 -4.83 -7.34
CA PHE A 100 13.32 -3.78 -7.73
C PHE A 100 13.95 -2.38 -7.87
N GLY A 101 15.26 -2.27 -7.73
CA GLY A 101 16.01 -1.03 -7.94
C GLY A 101 15.79 0.03 -6.86
N VAL A 102 15.46 -0.39 -5.63
CA VAL A 102 15.38 0.51 -4.47
C VAL A 102 16.79 0.96 -4.10
N SER A 103 17.05 2.26 -4.10
CA SER A 103 18.40 2.83 -4.03
C SER A 103 18.78 3.30 -2.63
N PHE A 104 18.68 2.41 -1.63
CA PHE A 104 19.17 2.71 -0.29
C PHE A 104 20.65 3.08 -0.29
N ASP A 105 21.02 4.16 0.41
CA ASP A 105 22.42 4.47 0.75
C ASP A 105 22.94 3.54 1.84
N ASN A 106 22.06 3.10 2.73
CA ASN A 106 22.30 2.04 3.70
C ASN A 106 21.00 1.26 3.99
N PHE A 107 21.07 -0.06 3.93
CA PHE A 107 20.05 -0.98 4.43
C PHE A 107 20.68 -1.83 5.52
N TYR A 108 20.26 -1.63 6.77
CA TYR A 108 20.93 -2.12 7.96
C TYR A 108 20.04 -3.07 8.78
N THR A 109 20.19 -3.10 10.09
CA THR A 109 19.44 -3.96 11.02
C THR A 109 19.24 -3.23 12.35
N THR A 110 18.10 -3.48 13.01
CA THR A 110 17.90 -2.97 14.38
C THR A 110 18.71 -3.75 15.42
N ASP A 111 19.11 -5.01 15.16
CA ASP A 111 20.07 -5.74 16.05
C ASP A 111 21.50 -5.29 15.76
N SER A 112 21.85 -4.09 16.25
CA SER A 112 23.17 -3.48 16.07
C SER A 112 23.60 -2.71 17.32
N ASP A 113 24.91 -2.52 17.48
CA ASP A 113 25.45 -1.74 18.60
C ASP A 113 25.05 -0.28 18.53
N GLU A 114 24.98 0.30 17.32
CA GLU A 114 24.51 1.66 17.10
C GLU A 114 23.07 1.82 17.59
N ASN A 115 22.18 0.88 17.26
CA ASN A 115 20.78 0.94 17.69
C ASN A 115 20.64 0.76 19.19
N ARG A 116 21.40 -0.17 19.78
CA ARG A 116 21.41 -0.37 21.24
C ARG A 116 21.80 0.91 21.97
N VAL A 117 22.95 1.51 21.59
CA VAL A 117 23.45 2.73 22.24
C VAL A 117 22.49 3.91 22.08
N LEU A 118 21.91 4.08 20.88
CA LEU A 118 20.93 5.16 20.63
C LEU A 118 19.64 4.94 21.41
N SER A 119 19.11 3.72 21.46
CA SER A 119 17.90 3.37 22.22
C SER A 119 18.09 3.62 23.71
N GLU A 120 19.23 3.18 24.28
CA GLU A 120 19.59 3.43 25.67
C GLU A 120 19.72 4.94 25.95
N THR A 121 20.37 5.70 25.07
CA THR A 121 20.57 7.16 25.19
C THR A 121 19.23 7.90 25.16
N ILE A 122 18.37 7.60 24.21
CA ILE A 122 17.02 8.20 24.08
C ILE A 122 16.19 7.85 25.32
N TYR A 123 16.17 6.58 25.74
CA TYR A 123 15.43 6.17 26.95
C TYR A 123 15.91 6.89 28.20
N LEU A 124 17.23 7.00 28.42
CA LEU A 124 17.78 7.68 29.59
C LEU A 124 17.45 9.18 29.58
N ALA A 125 17.53 9.84 28.44
CA ALA A 125 17.12 11.24 28.29
C ALA A 125 15.62 11.43 28.61
N LEU A 126 14.75 10.55 28.10
CA LEU A 126 13.32 10.59 28.41
C LEU A 126 13.04 10.31 29.90
N LYS A 127 13.79 9.41 30.52
CA LYS A 127 13.67 9.12 31.95
C LYS A 127 14.08 10.30 32.81
N GLU A 128 15.20 10.95 32.50
CA GLU A 128 15.67 12.17 33.18
C GLU A 128 14.68 13.33 33.02
N ALA A 129 14.07 13.48 31.82
CA ALA A 129 13.05 14.49 31.57
C ALA A 129 11.68 14.18 32.21
N GLY A 130 11.52 13.02 32.87
CA GLY A 130 10.31 12.61 33.57
C GLY A 130 9.19 12.05 32.67
N PHE A 131 9.54 11.57 31.48
CA PHE A 131 8.58 10.96 30.53
C PHE A 131 8.49 9.44 30.65
N ILE A 132 9.23 8.80 31.56
CA ILE A 132 9.13 7.36 31.82
C ILE A 132 8.43 7.12 33.15
N ALA A 133 7.36 6.30 33.13
CA ALA A 133 6.64 5.86 34.32
C ALA A 133 6.79 4.35 34.51
N GLU A 134 6.84 3.90 35.76
CA GLU A 134 6.83 2.51 36.16
C GLU A 134 5.47 2.15 36.73
N ARG A 135 4.89 1.01 36.28
CA ARG A 135 3.59 0.52 36.75
C ARG A 135 3.59 -1.00 36.82
N GLU A 136 2.91 -1.54 37.83
CA GLU A 136 2.58 -2.96 37.85
C GLU A 136 1.35 -3.20 36.98
N ILE A 137 1.43 -4.14 36.06
CA ILE A 137 0.31 -4.59 35.24
C ILE A 137 0.11 -6.11 35.37
N GLU A 138 -1.13 -6.53 35.21
CA GLU A 138 -1.50 -7.95 35.18
C GLU A 138 -1.59 -8.43 33.73
N GLN A 139 -0.88 -9.52 33.42
CA GLN A 139 -0.82 -10.07 32.07
C GLN A 139 -1.03 -11.59 32.10
N ALA A 140 -1.38 -12.15 30.93
CA ALA A 140 -1.45 -13.58 30.74
C ALA A 140 -0.04 -14.18 30.67
N TYR A 141 0.19 -15.23 31.45
CA TYR A 141 1.48 -15.93 31.55
C TYR A 141 1.30 -17.40 31.21
N ASP A 142 2.14 -17.92 30.35
CA ASP A 142 2.22 -19.34 30.03
C ASP A 142 3.07 -20.09 31.08
N PRO A 143 2.47 -20.95 31.92
CA PRO A 143 3.21 -21.62 32.97
C PRO A 143 4.16 -22.73 32.46
N VAL A 144 3.91 -23.25 31.24
CA VAL A 144 4.73 -24.30 30.61
C VAL A 144 5.94 -23.68 29.94
N ARG A 145 5.76 -22.60 29.19
CA ARG A 145 6.85 -21.88 28.51
C ARG A 145 7.54 -20.88 29.42
N GLN A 146 6.99 -20.60 30.58
CA GLN A 146 7.51 -19.63 31.56
C GLN A 146 7.72 -18.24 30.95
N MET A 147 6.71 -17.77 30.15
CA MET A 147 6.76 -16.49 29.49
C MET A 147 5.42 -15.75 29.53
N PHE A 148 5.45 -14.42 29.52
CA PHE A 148 4.28 -13.61 29.28
C PHE A 148 3.85 -13.71 27.81
N LEU A 149 2.55 -13.76 27.57
CA LEU A 149 1.97 -13.96 26.25
C LEU A 149 1.51 -12.64 25.67
N PRO A 150 2.04 -12.21 24.50
CA PRO A 150 1.42 -11.17 23.69
C PRO A 150 0.00 -11.59 23.26
N ASP A 151 -0.87 -10.64 23.01
CA ASP A 151 -2.29 -10.84 22.71
C ASP A 151 -2.52 -11.84 21.56
N ARG A 152 -1.68 -11.81 20.52
CA ARG A 152 -1.71 -12.73 19.37
C ARG A 152 -1.21 -14.15 19.67
N PHE A 153 -0.67 -14.38 20.85
CA PHE A 153 -0.25 -15.71 21.31
C PHE A 153 -1.23 -16.33 22.30
N ILE A 154 -2.38 -15.68 22.49
CA ILE A 154 -3.51 -16.19 23.28
C ILE A 154 -4.69 -16.38 22.33
N LYS A 155 -5.34 -17.52 22.41
CA LYS A 155 -6.61 -17.79 21.73
C LYS A 155 -7.63 -18.30 22.73
N GLY A 156 -8.89 -18.10 22.40
CA GLY A 156 -10.01 -18.57 23.20
C GLY A 156 -11.32 -18.37 22.48
N GLU A 157 -12.41 -18.50 23.22
CA GLU A 157 -13.75 -18.26 22.72
C GLU A 157 -14.13 -16.79 22.96
N CYS A 158 -14.67 -16.13 21.96
CA CYS A 158 -15.11 -14.73 22.04
C CYS A 158 -16.16 -14.52 23.13
N PRO A 159 -16.01 -13.56 24.05
CA PRO A 159 -16.98 -13.33 25.12
C PRO A 159 -18.34 -12.83 24.62
N LYS A 160 -18.44 -12.32 23.38
CA LYS A 160 -19.67 -11.76 22.81
C LYS A 160 -20.43 -12.73 21.90
N CYS A 161 -19.74 -13.36 20.94
CA CYS A 161 -20.38 -14.19 19.93
C CYS A 161 -20.08 -15.69 20.06
N HIS A 162 -19.26 -16.08 21.04
CA HIS A 162 -18.85 -17.46 21.31
C HIS A 162 -18.11 -18.15 20.16
N ALA A 163 -17.59 -17.40 19.20
CA ALA A 163 -16.71 -17.94 18.16
C ALA A 163 -15.42 -18.48 18.80
N LYS A 164 -15.04 -19.70 18.45
CA LYS A 164 -13.84 -20.37 18.97
C LYS A 164 -12.57 -19.86 18.28
N ASP A 165 -11.45 -20.08 18.93
CA ASP A 165 -10.09 -19.82 18.38
C ASP A 165 -9.82 -18.36 18.01
N GLN A 166 -10.49 -17.42 18.70
CA GLN A 166 -10.29 -15.98 18.51
C GLN A 166 -9.04 -15.49 19.27
N TYR A 167 -8.32 -14.52 18.69
CA TYR A 167 -7.13 -13.92 19.30
C TYR A 167 -7.46 -13.04 20.49
N GLY A 168 -6.46 -12.73 21.33
CA GLY A 168 -6.62 -12.00 22.59
C GLY A 168 -6.94 -10.52 22.44
N ASP A 169 -6.87 -9.94 21.25
CA ASP A 169 -7.11 -8.53 20.96
C ASP A 169 -8.51 -8.24 20.38
N SER A 170 -9.02 -9.15 19.54
CA SER A 170 -10.29 -8.94 18.84
C SER A 170 -10.86 -10.22 18.25
N CYS A 171 -12.17 -10.24 18.05
CA CYS A 171 -12.86 -11.34 17.41
C CYS A 171 -12.90 -11.16 15.89
N GLU A 172 -12.32 -12.08 15.13
CA GLU A 172 -12.34 -12.07 13.66
C GLU A 172 -13.75 -12.31 13.07
N VAL A 173 -14.69 -12.85 13.88
CA VAL A 173 -16.05 -13.17 13.45
C VAL A 173 -17.02 -12.02 13.66
N CYS A 174 -17.00 -11.36 14.83
CA CYS A 174 -17.94 -10.29 15.15
C CYS A 174 -17.32 -8.90 15.32
N GLY A 175 -16.00 -8.76 15.13
CA GLY A 175 -15.29 -7.48 15.18
C GLY A 175 -15.17 -6.85 16.58
N THR A 176 -15.65 -7.52 17.63
CA THR A 176 -15.57 -6.96 19.00
C THR A 176 -14.15 -7.01 19.50
N THR A 177 -13.65 -5.89 20.04
CA THR A 177 -12.40 -5.80 20.78
C THR A 177 -12.61 -6.12 22.26
N TYR A 178 -11.63 -6.73 22.91
CA TYR A 178 -11.64 -7.13 24.32
C TYR A 178 -10.21 -7.29 24.83
N GLN A 179 -10.05 -7.43 26.14
CA GLN A 179 -8.75 -7.76 26.71
C GLN A 179 -8.51 -9.29 26.60
N PRO A 180 -7.26 -9.76 26.50
CA PRO A 180 -6.95 -11.19 26.47
C PRO A 180 -7.55 -11.97 27.65
N THR A 181 -7.69 -11.30 28.78
CA THR A 181 -8.27 -11.84 30.01
C THR A 181 -9.78 -12.05 29.97
N ASP A 182 -10.46 -11.50 28.96
CA ASP A 182 -11.92 -11.62 28.79
C ASP A 182 -12.31 -12.85 27.96
N LEU A 183 -11.33 -13.49 27.28
CA LEU A 183 -11.58 -14.69 26.49
C LEU A 183 -12.10 -15.84 27.36
N ILE A 184 -13.09 -16.57 26.84
CA ILE A 184 -13.61 -17.77 27.45
C ILE A 184 -12.70 -18.94 27.07
N HIS A 185 -12.30 -19.75 28.06
CA HIS A 185 -11.35 -20.85 27.88
C HIS A 185 -10.07 -20.47 27.11
N PRO A 186 -9.32 -19.43 27.55
CA PRO A 186 -8.12 -19.03 26.87
C PRO A 186 -7.05 -20.11 26.92
N TYR A 187 -6.26 -20.23 25.84
CA TYR A 187 -5.11 -21.10 25.77
C TYR A 187 -3.93 -20.42 25.07
N SER A 188 -2.73 -20.79 25.46
CA SER A 188 -1.48 -20.36 24.80
C SER A 188 -1.36 -21.02 23.42
N VAL A 189 -1.15 -20.24 22.37
CA VAL A 189 -0.86 -20.76 21.02
C VAL A 189 0.49 -21.50 20.99
N VAL A 190 1.39 -21.18 21.93
CA VAL A 190 2.75 -21.73 21.97
C VAL A 190 2.81 -23.11 22.64
N SER A 191 2.06 -23.31 23.73
CA SER A 191 2.11 -24.55 24.52
C SER A 191 0.81 -25.32 24.59
N GLY A 192 -0.32 -24.68 24.22
CA GLY A 192 -1.68 -25.22 24.44
C GLY A 192 -2.16 -25.13 25.89
N ALA A 193 -1.33 -24.67 26.84
CA ALA A 193 -1.68 -24.56 28.24
C ALA A 193 -2.69 -23.39 28.49
N ALA A 194 -3.53 -23.53 29.53
CA ALA A 194 -4.32 -22.42 30.01
C ALA A 194 -3.41 -21.36 30.66
N PRO A 195 -3.44 -20.09 30.21
CA PRO A 195 -2.63 -19.04 30.80
C PRO A 195 -3.08 -18.75 32.24
N VAL A 196 -2.12 -18.37 33.09
CA VAL A 196 -2.39 -17.85 34.42
C VAL A 196 -2.16 -16.34 34.44
N ARG A 197 -2.83 -15.61 35.33
CA ARG A 197 -2.58 -14.19 35.52
C ARG A 197 -1.35 -13.99 36.41
N LYS A 198 -0.46 -13.10 36.00
CA LYS A 198 0.74 -12.76 36.75
C LYS A 198 1.01 -11.27 36.62
N THR A 199 1.36 -10.61 37.72
CA THR A 199 1.79 -9.21 37.73
C THR A 199 3.24 -9.07 37.33
N SER A 200 3.55 -7.99 36.61
CA SER A 200 4.90 -7.59 36.27
C SER A 200 5.03 -6.07 36.24
N THR A 201 6.19 -5.55 36.65
CA THR A 201 6.49 -4.12 36.53
C THR A 201 6.82 -3.81 35.07
N HIS A 202 6.14 -2.80 34.50
CA HIS A 202 6.36 -2.33 33.14
C HIS A 202 6.74 -0.85 33.12
N TYR A 203 7.44 -0.47 32.07
CA TYR A 203 7.88 0.91 31.81
C TYR A 203 7.06 1.49 30.69
N PHE A 204 6.56 2.72 30.93
CA PHE A 204 5.66 3.41 30.00
C PHE A 204 6.27 4.74 29.59
N PHE A 205 6.25 5.02 28.29
CA PHE A 205 6.44 6.39 27.82
C PHE A 205 5.14 7.17 28.05
N ARG A 206 5.24 8.30 28.77
CA ARG A 206 4.11 9.14 29.17
C ARG A 206 3.61 10.01 28.02
N LEU A 207 3.08 9.37 26.97
CA LEU A 207 2.51 10.07 25.82
C LEU A 207 1.31 10.95 26.21
N SER A 208 0.59 10.60 27.29
CA SER A 208 -0.51 11.38 27.87
C SER A 208 -0.04 12.62 28.64
N ASP A 209 1.27 12.87 28.78
CA ASP A 209 1.79 14.08 29.44
C ASP A 209 1.34 15.33 28.66
N PRO A 210 0.80 16.38 29.33
CA PRO A 210 0.35 17.60 28.65
C PRO A 210 1.41 18.26 27.77
N ARG A 211 2.70 18.08 28.08
CA ARG A 211 3.79 18.60 27.25
C ARG A 211 3.86 17.87 25.89
N CYS A 212 3.60 16.56 25.87
CA CYS A 212 3.51 15.80 24.63
C CYS A 212 2.32 16.25 23.79
N GLU A 213 1.14 16.40 24.41
CA GLU A 213 -0.06 16.87 23.72
C GLU A 213 0.15 18.25 23.09
N ALA A 214 0.71 19.21 23.85
CA ALA A 214 0.97 20.57 23.38
C ALA A 214 1.93 20.57 22.18
N PHE A 215 3.03 19.85 22.28
CA PHE A 215 4.00 19.70 21.20
C PHE A 215 3.36 19.07 19.95
N LEU A 216 2.65 17.95 20.10
CA LEU A 216 2.05 17.24 18.96
C LEU A 216 0.99 18.08 18.25
N ARG A 217 0.19 18.88 18.96
CA ARG A 217 -0.79 19.81 18.36
C ARG A 217 -0.12 20.87 17.49
N GLU A 218 1.01 21.40 17.94
CA GLU A 218 1.80 22.36 17.18
C GLU A 218 2.44 21.68 15.94
N TRP A 219 3.12 20.57 16.16
CA TRP A 219 3.86 19.85 15.12
C TRP A 219 2.94 19.36 13.98
N VAL A 220 1.74 18.84 14.31
CA VAL A 220 0.72 18.40 13.33
C VAL A 220 0.33 19.50 12.35
N SER A 221 0.32 20.76 12.79
CA SER A 221 -0.07 21.89 11.95
C SER A 221 0.89 22.12 10.78
N GLY A 222 2.12 21.63 10.88
CA GLY A 222 3.15 21.71 9.84
C GLY A 222 3.15 20.56 8.83
N LEU A 223 2.34 19.51 9.01
CA LEU A 223 2.33 18.36 8.11
C LEU A 223 1.62 18.65 6.80
N ALA A 224 2.22 18.17 5.70
CA ALA A 224 1.75 18.45 4.34
C ALA A 224 0.61 17.55 3.85
N GLN A 225 0.34 16.40 4.52
CA GLN A 225 -0.68 15.45 4.10
C GLN A 225 -1.98 15.63 4.91
N PRO A 226 -3.06 16.15 4.30
CA PRO A 226 -4.29 16.49 5.02
C PRO A 226 -4.95 15.30 5.72
N GLU A 227 -4.98 14.12 5.09
CA GLU A 227 -5.60 12.92 5.65
C GLU A 227 -4.87 12.46 6.92
N ALA A 228 -3.53 12.45 6.91
CA ALA A 228 -2.72 12.15 8.08
C ALA A 228 -2.97 13.17 9.20
N THR A 229 -2.99 14.46 8.86
CA THR A 229 -3.28 15.55 9.79
C THR A 229 -4.66 15.42 10.45
N ASN A 230 -5.69 15.10 9.67
CA ASN A 230 -7.06 14.91 10.16
C ASN A 230 -7.13 13.72 11.12
N LYS A 231 -6.48 12.61 10.76
CA LYS A 231 -6.45 11.41 11.63
C LYS A 231 -5.75 11.68 12.96
N MET A 232 -4.66 12.44 12.92
CA MET A 232 -3.97 12.85 14.15
C MET A 232 -4.83 13.76 15.04
N ARG A 233 -5.56 14.72 14.45
CA ARG A 233 -6.49 15.57 15.21
C ARG A 233 -7.59 14.76 15.89
N GLU A 234 -8.09 13.71 15.22
CA GLU A 234 -9.05 12.77 15.80
C GLU A 234 -8.47 12.07 17.04
N TRP A 235 -7.22 11.57 16.96
CA TRP A 235 -6.55 10.92 18.09
C TRP A 235 -6.18 11.89 19.23
N LEU A 236 -5.79 13.11 18.90
CA LEU A 236 -5.52 14.13 19.91
C LEU A 236 -6.79 14.64 20.60
N GLY A 237 -7.95 14.57 19.94
CA GLY A 237 -9.21 15.13 20.43
C GLY A 237 -9.19 16.64 20.59
N GLU A 238 -10.14 17.18 21.32
CA GLU A 238 -10.16 18.59 21.70
C GLU A 238 -9.05 18.91 22.73
N ALA A 239 -8.61 20.15 22.78
CA ALA A 239 -7.56 20.55 23.72
C ALA A 239 -8.00 20.32 25.18
N GLY A 240 -7.21 19.52 25.90
CA GLY A 240 -7.49 19.15 27.30
C GLY A 240 -8.43 17.95 27.48
N GLU A 241 -8.82 17.25 26.42
CA GLU A 241 -9.70 16.06 26.48
C GLU A 241 -8.95 14.81 27.00
N ALA A 242 -7.62 14.84 27.07
CA ALA A 242 -6.75 13.76 27.57
C ALA A 242 -7.01 12.39 26.90
N LYS A 243 -7.10 12.36 25.57
CA LYS A 243 -7.32 11.12 24.79
C LYS A 243 -6.09 10.25 24.64
N LEU A 244 -4.89 10.81 24.73
CA LEU A 244 -3.66 10.06 24.57
C LEU A 244 -3.43 9.14 25.77
N ALA A 245 -3.11 7.88 25.51
CA ALA A 245 -2.71 6.92 26.54
C ALA A 245 -1.18 6.76 26.56
N ASP A 246 -0.64 6.46 27.73
CA ASP A 246 0.78 6.13 27.87
C ASP A 246 1.08 4.83 27.15
N TRP A 247 2.28 4.74 26.58
CA TRP A 247 2.70 3.60 25.76
C TRP A 247 3.64 2.67 26.53
N ASP A 248 3.29 1.38 26.63
CA ASP A 248 4.15 0.36 27.24
C ASP A 248 5.37 0.08 26.34
N ILE A 249 6.56 0.42 26.83
CA ILE A 249 7.83 0.31 26.13
C ILE A 249 8.68 -0.86 26.59
N SER A 250 8.15 -1.74 27.43
CA SER A 250 8.89 -2.84 28.04
C SER A 250 8.29 -4.21 27.75
N ARG A 251 9.14 -5.23 27.78
CA ARG A 251 8.75 -6.64 27.70
C ARG A 251 9.56 -7.47 28.69
N ASP A 252 8.94 -8.52 29.21
CA ASP A 252 9.59 -9.48 30.12
C ASP A 252 10.40 -10.53 29.37
N ALA A 253 11.44 -11.05 30.04
CA ALA A 253 12.16 -12.23 29.57
C ALA A 253 11.22 -13.48 29.51
N PRO A 254 11.41 -14.41 28.54
CA PRO A 254 12.40 -14.39 27.47
C PRO A 254 11.92 -13.49 26.30
N TYR A 255 12.82 -12.69 25.79
CA TYR A 255 12.55 -11.78 24.69
C TYR A 255 13.83 -11.56 23.86
N PHE A 256 13.72 -11.50 22.54
CA PHE A 256 14.83 -11.15 21.67
C PHE A 256 14.81 -9.64 21.41
N GLY A 257 15.78 -8.92 21.98
CA GLY A 257 15.88 -7.48 21.94
C GLY A 257 16.92 -6.94 22.92
N PHE A 258 16.96 -5.62 23.14
CA PHE A 258 17.90 -4.99 24.08
C PHE A 258 17.31 -4.88 25.47
N GLU A 259 18.11 -5.21 26.47
CA GLU A 259 17.72 -5.06 27.88
C GLU A 259 17.66 -3.56 28.27
N ILE A 260 16.65 -3.20 29.06
CA ILE A 260 16.46 -1.81 29.53
C ILE A 260 17.52 -1.47 30.59
N PRO A 261 18.28 -0.36 30.45
CA PRO A 261 19.28 0.03 31.44
C PRO A 261 18.71 0.17 32.85
N GLY A 262 19.31 -0.57 33.81
CA GLY A 262 18.88 -0.55 35.21
C GLY A 262 17.62 -1.36 35.52
N ALA A 263 17.12 -2.17 34.60
CA ALA A 263 15.94 -3.02 34.77
C ALA A 263 16.23 -4.47 34.31
N PRO A 264 16.96 -5.26 35.11
CA PRO A 264 17.36 -6.64 34.74
C PRO A 264 16.14 -7.50 34.36
N GLY A 265 16.25 -8.26 33.26
CA GLY A 265 15.15 -9.09 32.72
C GLY A 265 14.01 -8.35 32.04
N LYS A 266 14.17 -7.05 31.83
CA LYS A 266 13.25 -6.21 31.08
C LYS A 266 13.91 -5.75 29.78
N TYR A 267 13.19 -5.86 28.69
CA TYR A 267 13.66 -5.55 27.34
C TYR A 267 12.85 -4.42 26.74
N PHE A 268 13.48 -3.61 25.88
CA PHE A 268 12.72 -2.64 25.10
C PHE A 268 11.70 -3.35 24.19
N TYR A 269 10.50 -2.84 24.21
CA TYR A 269 9.51 -3.25 23.22
C TYR A 269 9.93 -2.77 21.83
N VAL A 270 9.75 -3.62 20.84
CA VAL A 270 10.17 -3.38 19.45
C VAL A 270 9.76 -2.02 18.90
N TRP A 271 8.64 -1.47 19.31
CA TRP A 271 8.19 -0.13 18.88
C TRP A 271 8.97 1.03 19.49
N LEU A 272 9.81 0.79 20.50
CA LEU A 272 10.76 1.80 20.96
C LEU A 272 12.03 1.78 20.10
N ASP A 273 12.64 0.62 19.90
CA ASP A 273 13.94 0.50 19.24
C ASP A 273 13.85 0.40 17.71
N ALA A 274 12.72 0.01 17.15
CA ALA A 274 12.52 -0.02 15.71
C ALA A 274 12.65 1.36 15.04
N PRO A 275 11.94 2.43 15.47
CA PRO A 275 12.13 3.74 14.86
C PRO A 275 13.52 4.33 15.14
N VAL A 276 14.18 3.98 16.24
CA VAL A 276 15.58 4.34 16.49
C VAL A 276 16.50 3.68 15.46
N GLY A 277 16.11 2.54 14.89
CA GLY A 277 16.79 1.87 13.79
C GLY A 277 17.02 2.73 12.56
N TYR A 278 16.18 3.75 12.32
CA TYR A 278 16.44 4.76 11.28
C TYR A 278 17.75 5.49 11.57
N TYR A 279 17.91 5.99 12.78
CA TYR A 279 19.12 6.70 13.18
C TYR A 279 20.33 5.77 13.29
N ALA A 280 20.14 4.53 13.70
CA ALA A 280 21.21 3.52 13.74
C ALA A 280 21.75 3.23 12.34
N SER A 281 20.87 3.04 11.37
CA SER A 281 21.26 2.88 9.96
C SER A 281 21.99 4.11 9.43
N PHE A 282 21.52 5.31 9.74
CA PHE A 282 22.16 6.54 9.32
C PHE A 282 23.52 6.73 10.02
N LYS A 283 23.62 6.44 11.31
CA LYS A 283 24.89 6.49 12.06
C LYS A 283 25.94 5.58 11.45
N ASN A 284 25.59 4.33 11.16
CA ASN A 284 26.47 3.39 10.47
C ASN A 284 26.93 3.92 9.08
N LEU A 285 26.02 4.57 8.32
CA LEU A 285 26.38 5.24 7.07
C LEU A 285 27.38 6.38 7.30
N CYS A 286 27.12 7.23 8.30
CA CYS A 286 27.97 8.37 8.64
C CYS A 286 29.38 7.92 9.02
N GLU A 287 29.53 6.89 9.85
CA GLU A 287 30.82 6.32 10.25
C GLU A 287 31.59 5.81 9.03
N ARG A 288 30.93 5.12 8.11
CA ARG A 288 31.58 4.61 6.87
C ARG A 288 31.96 5.69 5.88
N ARG A 289 31.22 6.81 5.84
CA ARG A 289 31.42 7.91 4.87
C ARG A 289 32.13 9.13 5.46
N GLY A 290 32.43 9.14 6.77
CA GLY A 290 33.05 10.29 7.44
C GLY A 290 32.11 11.49 7.54
N LEU A 291 30.80 11.28 7.69
CA LEU A 291 29.78 12.32 7.88
C LEU A 291 29.59 12.61 9.37
N ASP A 292 29.27 13.85 9.68
CA ASP A 292 28.92 14.27 11.06
C ASP A 292 27.45 13.90 11.36
N PHE A 293 27.24 12.76 12.01
CA PHE A 293 25.93 12.26 12.37
C PHE A 293 25.13 13.27 13.23
N ASP A 294 25.76 13.86 14.25
CA ASP A 294 25.10 14.76 15.19
C ASP A 294 24.62 16.04 14.50
N ALA A 295 25.34 16.53 13.51
CA ALA A 295 24.93 17.71 12.74
C ALA A 295 23.59 17.47 12.00
N TRP A 296 23.25 16.23 11.68
CA TRP A 296 22.03 15.88 10.96
C TRP A 296 20.83 15.67 11.88
N ILE A 297 21.04 15.14 13.11
CA ILE A 297 19.93 14.69 13.97
C ILE A 297 19.68 15.55 15.20
N ARG A 298 20.58 16.45 15.55
CA ARG A 298 20.36 17.35 16.73
C ARG A 298 19.13 18.22 16.52
N LYS A 299 18.46 18.60 17.60
CA LYS A 299 17.18 19.30 17.60
C LYS A 299 17.14 20.59 16.76
N ASP A 300 18.23 21.34 16.76
CA ASP A 300 18.39 22.59 16.02
C ASP A 300 18.94 22.42 14.59
N SER A 301 19.09 21.19 14.12
CA SER A 301 19.50 20.91 12.74
C SER A 301 18.50 21.45 11.73
N THR A 302 19.00 21.92 10.58
CA THR A 302 18.18 22.32 9.44
C THR A 302 17.89 21.16 8.48
N THR A 303 18.37 19.97 8.78
CA THR A 303 18.10 18.76 7.98
C THR A 303 16.60 18.50 7.89
N GLU A 304 16.14 18.26 6.69
CA GLU A 304 14.77 17.81 6.47
C GLU A 304 14.70 16.28 6.62
N GLN A 305 13.73 15.79 7.38
CA GLN A 305 13.54 14.36 7.59
C GLN A 305 12.16 13.93 7.11
N TYR A 306 12.11 12.94 6.22
CA TYR A 306 10.88 12.43 5.62
C TYR A 306 10.73 10.95 5.87
N HIS A 307 9.57 10.55 6.43
CA HIS A 307 9.18 9.16 6.60
C HIS A 307 8.08 8.79 5.61
N PHE A 308 8.29 7.75 4.82
CA PHE A 308 7.26 7.14 3.97
C PHE A 308 6.80 5.86 4.64
N ILE A 309 5.50 5.71 4.86
CA ILE A 309 4.94 4.62 5.67
C ILE A 309 3.59 4.12 5.14
N GLY A 310 3.21 2.90 5.49
CA GLY A 310 1.82 2.45 5.38
C GLY A 310 0.89 3.16 6.37
N LYS A 311 -0.36 3.34 6.01
CA LYS A 311 -1.37 4.02 6.88
C LYS A 311 -1.63 3.31 8.21
N ASP A 312 -1.32 2.01 8.31
CA ASP A 312 -1.46 1.18 9.51
C ASP A 312 -0.51 1.53 10.64
N ILE A 313 0.64 2.13 10.32
CA ILE A 313 1.64 2.56 11.32
C ILE A 313 1.72 4.08 11.49
N LEU A 314 0.69 4.79 11.00
CA LEU A 314 0.62 6.24 11.11
C LEU A 314 0.67 6.71 12.56
N TYR A 315 -0.04 6.06 13.48
CA TYR A 315 -0.08 6.39 14.91
C TYR A 315 1.32 6.47 15.52
N PHE A 316 2.18 5.48 15.23
CA PHE A 316 3.54 5.41 15.77
C PHE A 316 4.44 6.53 15.24
N HIS A 317 4.37 6.79 13.94
CA HIS A 317 5.23 7.76 13.27
C HIS A 317 4.78 9.22 13.46
N THR A 318 3.55 9.44 13.91
CA THR A 318 3.00 10.79 14.05
C THR A 318 2.72 11.21 15.48
N LEU A 319 2.65 10.28 16.43
CA LEU A 319 2.47 10.59 17.85
C LEU A 319 3.69 10.16 18.67
N PHE A 320 4.02 8.88 18.64
CA PHE A 320 5.05 8.31 19.51
C PHE A 320 6.47 8.77 19.11
N TRP A 321 6.87 8.52 17.85
CA TRP A 321 8.21 8.84 17.39
C TRP A 321 8.57 10.34 17.47
N PRO A 322 7.73 11.30 16.99
CA PRO A 322 8.05 12.71 17.13
C PRO A 322 8.15 13.17 18.58
N ALA A 323 7.28 12.66 19.47
CA ALA A 323 7.36 13.01 20.91
C ALA A 323 8.64 12.45 21.54
N MET A 324 9.05 11.23 21.22
CA MET A 324 10.32 10.68 21.69
C MET A 324 11.50 11.56 21.27
N LEU A 325 11.55 11.98 20.01
CA LEU A 325 12.62 12.80 19.45
C LEU A 325 12.65 14.19 20.09
N GLU A 326 11.50 14.84 20.21
CA GLU A 326 11.39 16.18 20.82
C GLU A 326 11.96 16.21 22.23
N PHE A 327 11.54 15.26 23.07
CA PHE A 327 11.92 15.22 24.48
C PHE A 327 13.23 14.51 24.77
N SER A 328 13.87 13.92 23.78
CA SER A 328 15.26 13.44 23.83
C SER A 328 16.24 14.33 23.07
N SER A 329 15.84 15.57 22.74
CA SER A 329 16.66 16.59 22.10
C SER A 329 17.15 16.24 20.68
N HIS A 330 16.33 15.52 19.93
CA HIS A 330 16.59 15.18 18.53
C HIS A 330 15.70 15.97 17.58
N ARG A 331 16.12 16.04 16.30
CA ARG A 331 15.36 16.64 15.21
C ARG A 331 14.11 15.81 14.93
N THR A 332 12.94 16.45 14.99
CA THR A 332 11.67 15.81 14.63
C THR A 332 11.47 15.73 13.11
N PRO A 333 10.69 14.77 12.60
CA PRO A 333 10.42 14.67 11.17
C PRO A 333 9.80 15.96 10.60
N THR A 334 10.25 16.34 9.41
CA THR A 334 9.68 17.45 8.66
C THR A 334 8.29 17.07 8.13
N ASN A 335 8.16 15.83 7.63
CA ASN A 335 6.88 15.27 7.20
C ASN A 335 6.86 13.76 7.32
N VAL A 336 5.64 13.23 7.51
CA VAL A 336 5.33 11.80 7.41
C VAL A 336 4.32 11.64 6.28
N PHE A 337 4.65 10.82 5.30
CA PHE A 337 3.83 10.53 4.15
C PHE A 337 3.29 9.10 4.24
N ALA A 338 1.99 8.98 4.43
CA ALA A 338 1.33 7.69 4.50
C ALA A 338 0.67 7.33 3.16
N HIS A 339 0.69 6.05 2.83
CA HIS A 339 -0.01 5.48 1.66
C HIS A 339 -1.05 4.46 2.09
N GLY A 340 -2.01 4.17 1.19
CA GLY A 340 -3.02 3.14 1.36
C GLY A 340 -2.48 1.72 1.16
N PHE A 341 -3.35 0.73 1.35
CA PHE A 341 -3.01 -0.67 1.12
C PHE A 341 -3.05 -1.04 -0.37
N LEU A 342 -2.41 -2.16 -0.69
CA LEU A 342 -2.50 -2.78 -2.01
C LEU A 342 -3.55 -3.89 -2.00
N THR A 343 -4.50 -3.81 -2.94
CA THR A 343 -5.35 -4.92 -3.34
C THR A 343 -4.85 -5.54 -4.65
N VAL A 344 -5.27 -6.76 -4.95
CA VAL A 344 -5.00 -7.43 -6.23
C VAL A 344 -6.33 -7.91 -6.79
N ASP A 345 -6.67 -7.41 -7.99
CA ASP A 345 -7.97 -7.65 -8.63
C ASP A 345 -9.17 -7.35 -7.70
N GLY A 346 -9.14 -6.18 -7.07
CA GLY A 346 -10.19 -5.66 -6.19
C GLY A 346 -10.33 -6.38 -4.84
N ALA A 347 -9.37 -7.21 -4.45
CA ALA A 347 -9.47 -7.96 -3.21
C ALA A 347 -8.14 -7.99 -2.44
N LYS A 348 -8.22 -8.14 -1.11
CA LYS A 348 -7.02 -8.33 -0.27
C LYS A 348 -6.17 -9.48 -0.80
N MET A 349 -4.86 -9.33 -0.74
CA MET A 349 -3.91 -10.39 -1.11
C MET A 349 -4.22 -11.68 -0.35
N SER A 350 -4.26 -12.81 -1.06
CA SER A 350 -4.62 -14.11 -0.49
C SER A 350 -3.74 -15.21 -1.07
N LYS A 351 -3.18 -16.03 -0.18
CA LYS A 351 -2.40 -17.22 -0.57
C LYS A 351 -3.26 -18.20 -1.36
N SER A 352 -4.49 -18.48 -0.92
CA SER A 352 -5.39 -19.45 -1.58
C SER A 352 -5.74 -19.07 -3.02
N ARG A 353 -5.80 -17.78 -3.33
CA ARG A 353 -6.03 -17.27 -4.70
C ARG A 353 -4.77 -17.13 -5.52
N GLY A 354 -3.58 -17.27 -4.93
CA GLY A 354 -2.30 -17.00 -5.57
C GLY A 354 -1.99 -15.50 -5.72
N THR A 355 -2.77 -14.63 -5.08
CA THR A 355 -2.60 -13.18 -5.14
C THR A 355 -1.70 -12.62 -4.02
N PHE A 356 -1.19 -13.49 -3.13
CA PHE A 356 -0.14 -13.14 -2.19
C PHE A 356 1.22 -13.26 -2.89
N ILE A 357 1.52 -12.25 -3.71
CA ILE A 357 2.70 -12.24 -4.59
C ILE A 357 3.91 -11.74 -3.80
N THR A 358 4.94 -12.57 -3.67
CA THR A 358 6.22 -12.17 -3.07
C THR A 358 7.12 -11.49 -4.12
N ALA A 359 8.07 -10.66 -3.66
CA ALA A 359 9.07 -10.05 -4.53
C ALA A 359 9.84 -11.12 -5.31
N GLN A 360 10.26 -12.20 -4.61
CA GLN A 360 10.98 -13.30 -5.22
C GLN A 360 10.15 -14.01 -6.30
N SER A 361 8.87 -14.35 -6.04
CA SER A 361 8.03 -15.04 -7.02
C SER A 361 7.79 -14.20 -8.27
N TYR A 362 7.69 -12.87 -8.13
CA TYR A 362 7.60 -11.95 -9.26
C TYR A 362 8.85 -12.01 -10.15
N ILE A 363 10.04 -12.02 -9.54
CA ILE A 363 11.32 -12.12 -10.27
C ILE A 363 11.49 -13.49 -10.92
N ASP A 364 11.21 -14.57 -10.19
CA ASP A 364 11.41 -15.95 -10.65
C ASP A 364 10.55 -16.31 -11.87
N THR A 365 9.41 -15.64 -12.02
CA THR A 365 8.56 -15.80 -13.22
C THR A 365 8.99 -14.93 -14.41
N GLY A 366 10.15 -14.26 -14.31
CA GLY A 366 10.74 -13.48 -15.40
C GLY A 366 10.04 -12.15 -15.69
N LEU A 367 9.22 -11.65 -14.74
CA LEU A 367 8.62 -10.32 -14.85
C LEU A 367 9.66 -9.23 -14.58
N ASN A 368 9.66 -8.20 -15.41
CA ASN A 368 10.60 -7.10 -15.23
C ASN A 368 10.17 -6.19 -14.05
N PRO A 369 11.02 -5.94 -13.05
CA PRO A 369 10.70 -5.08 -11.91
C PRO A 369 10.25 -3.68 -12.30
N GLU A 370 10.78 -3.10 -13.38
CA GLU A 370 10.41 -1.76 -13.83
C GLU A 370 8.99 -1.68 -14.39
N TRP A 371 8.38 -2.78 -14.80
CA TRP A 371 6.95 -2.83 -15.14
C TRP A 371 6.09 -2.55 -13.90
N LEU A 372 6.44 -3.17 -12.77
CA LEU A 372 5.71 -2.96 -11.51
C LEU A 372 5.94 -1.55 -10.98
N ARG A 373 7.19 -1.03 -11.05
CA ARG A 373 7.50 0.36 -10.68
C ARG A 373 6.65 1.36 -11.47
N TYR A 374 6.54 1.16 -12.79
CA TYR A 374 5.72 2.01 -13.66
C TYR A 374 4.24 1.92 -13.29
N TYR A 375 3.73 0.73 -13.10
CA TYR A 375 2.33 0.52 -12.77
C TYR A 375 1.96 1.16 -11.43
N PHE A 376 2.75 0.95 -10.40
CA PHE A 376 2.52 1.58 -9.10
C PHE A 376 2.59 3.11 -9.20
N ALA A 377 3.59 3.65 -9.86
CA ALA A 377 3.71 5.09 -10.06
C ALA A 377 2.48 5.67 -10.81
N ALA A 378 1.91 4.92 -11.76
CA ALA A 378 0.71 5.35 -12.49
C ALA A 378 -0.56 5.39 -11.63
N LYS A 379 -0.60 4.64 -10.52
CA LYS A 379 -1.72 4.59 -9.57
C LYS A 379 -1.51 5.48 -8.34
N LEU A 380 -0.26 5.74 -7.96
CA LEU A 380 0.10 6.49 -6.76
C LEU A 380 -0.11 8.00 -6.93
N ASN A 381 -0.60 8.61 -5.86
CA ASN A 381 -0.76 10.04 -5.69
C ASN A 381 -0.35 10.47 -4.27
N ALA A 382 -0.62 11.72 -3.89
CA ALA A 382 -0.26 12.27 -2.58
C ALA A 382 -1.22 11.89 -1.44
N THR A 383 -2.28 11.10 -1.71
CA THR A 383 -3.31 10.71 -0.72
C THR A 383 -3.02 9.36 -0.07
N MET A 384 -3.83 8.98 0.92
CA MET A 384 -3.76 7.67 1.60
C MET A 384 -4.73 6.63 1.01
N GLU A 385 -5.17 6.81 -0.24
CA GLU A 385 -6.08 5.89 -0.91
C GLU A 385 -5.43 4.53 -1.16
N ASP A 386 -6.23 3.47 -1.04
CA ASP A 386 -5.80 2.13 -1.42
C ASP A 386 -5.62 2.06 -2.94
N ILE A 387 -4.61 1.32 -3.38
CA ILE A 387 -4.37 1.09 -4.81
C ILE A 387 -4.66 -0.35 -5.18
N ASP A 388 -5.09 -0.58 -6.41
CA ASP A 388 -5.37 -1.92 -6.93
C ASP A 388 -4.41 -2.31 -8.04
N LEU A 389 -3.77 -3.47 -7.88
CA LEU A 389 -3.07 -4.15 -8.96
C LEU A 389 -4.07 -5.02 -9.73
N ASN A 390 -4.73 -4.45 -10.73
CA ASN A 390 -5.46 -5.22 -11.70
C ASN A 390 -4.48 -5.79 -12.74
N LEU A 391 -4.40 -7.11 -12.86
CA LEU A 391 -3.37 -7.77 -13.67
C LEU A 391 -3.59 -7.57 -15.18
N GLU A 392 -4.82 -7.43 -15.64
CA GLU A 392 -5.14 -7.11 -17.04
C GLU A 392 -4.75 -5.67 -17.39
N ASP A 393 -5.11 -4.68 -16.52
CA ASP A 393 -4.71 -3.27 -16.67
C ASP A 393 -3.19 -3.13 -16.60
N PHE A 394 -2.52 -3.88 -15.71
CA PHE A 394 -1.06 -3.92 -15.63
C PHE A 394 -0.43 -4.32 -16.96
N GLN A 395 -0.87 -5.44 -17.56
CA GLN A 395 -0.37 -5.92 -18.85
C GLN A 395 -0.67 -4.91 -19.96
N ALA A 396 -1.91 -4.43 -20.04
CA ALA A 396 -2.34 -3.51 -21.09
C ALA A 396 -1.56 -2.20 -21.03
N ARG A 397 -1.40 -1.62 -19.85
CA ARG A 397 -0.70 -0.35 -19.63
C ARG A 397 0.78 -0.44 -19.92
N VAL A 398 1.48 -1.47 -19.41
CA VAL A 398 2.90 -1.69 -19.71
C VAL A 398 3.13 -1.85 -21.21
N ASN A 399 2.30 -2.68 -21.87
CA ASN A 399 2.44 -2.96 -23.28
C ASN A 399 2.11 -1.76 -24.17
N SER A 400 1.12 -0.96 -23.79
CA SER A 400 0.74 0.27 -24.51
C SER A 400 1.77 1.37 -24.29
N ASP A 401 1.96 1.76 -23.03
CA ASP A 401 2.69 2.99 -22.69
C ASP A 401 4.21 2.82 -22.87
N LEU A 402 4.79 1.77 -22.28
CA LEU A 402 6.24 1.60 -22.32
C LEU A 402 6.73 1.06 -23.66
N VAL A 403 6.04 0.05 -24.22
CA VAL A 403 6.49 -0.59 -25.47
C VAL A 403 5.88 0.08 -26.68
N GLY A 404 4.55 0.25 -26.69
CA GLY A 404 3.82 0.82 -27.82
C GLY A 404 4.12 2.28 -28.10
N LYS A 405 4.26 3.10 -27.06
CA LYS A 405 4.51 4.54 -27.18
C LYS A 405 6.00 4.88 -26.98
N TYR A 406 6.54 4.67 -25.78
CA TYR A 406 7.82 5.23 -25.36
C TYR A 406 9.02 4.65 -26.14
N VAL A 407 9.37 3.36 -25.95
CA VAL A 407 10.59 2.81 -26.57
C VAL A 407 10.48 2.67 -28.10
N ASN A 408 9.23 2.65 -28.62
CA ASN A 408 9.00 2.59 -30.06
C ASN A 408 9.51 3.85 -30.79
N ILE A 409 9.54 5.01 -30.14
CA ILE A 409 10.08 6.26 -30.72
C ILE A 409 11.54 6.05 -31.14
N ALA A 410 12.38 5.57 -30.22
CA ALA A 410 13.79 5.34 -30.51
C ALA A 410 14.01 4.25 -31.59
N SER A 411 13.25 3.15 -31.54
CA SER A 411 13.39 2.04 -32.48
C SER A 411 13.09 2.45 -33.93
N ARG A 412 12.19 3.43 -34.13
CA ARG A 412 11.82 3.94 -35.45
C ARG A 412 12.84 4.93 -36.05
N ALA A 413 13.69 5.54 -35.23
CA ALA A 413 14.62 6.59 -35.65
C ALA A 413 16.09 6.15 -35.63
N ALA A 414 16.50 5.38 -34.62
CA ALA A 414 17.91 5.04 -34.36
C ALA A 414 18.58 4.33 -35.53
N GLY A 415 17.89 3.38 -36.16
CA GLY A 415 18.45 2.61 -37.28
C GLY A 415 18.76 3.45 -38.52
N PHE A 416 17.95 4.47 -38.81
CA PHE A 416 18.24 5.39 -39.93
C PHE A 416 19.41 6.31 -39.61
N LEU A 417 19.45 6.84 -38.37
CA LEU A 417 20.56 7.73 -37.95
C LEU A 417 21.90 7.01 -38.03
N LEU A 418 21.98 5.80 -37.51
CA LEU A 418 23.21 4.98 -37.54
C LEU A 418 23.67 4.64 -38.97
N LYS A 419 22.72 4.23 -39.81
CA LYS A 419 23.05 3.70 -41.15
C LYS A 419 23.36 4.81 -42.19
N ARG A 420 22.79 6.01 -42.04
CA ARG A 420 22.82 7.05 -43.07
C ARG A 420 23.48 8.35 -42.62
N PHE A 421 23.66 8.57 -41.30
CA PHE A 421 24.16 9.83 -40.75
C PHE A 421 25.21 9.59 -39.67
N ASP A 422 25.90 8.45 -39.72
CA ASP A 422 26.98 8.08 -38.79
C ASP A 422 26.59 8.20 -37.30
N GLY A 423 25.33 8.01 -37.01
CA GLY A 423 24.76 8.12 -35.64
C GLY A 423 24.65 9.55 -35.13
N ARG A 424 24.88 10.58 -35.95
CA ARG A 424 24.92 11.99 -35.53
C ARG A 424 23.57 12.67 -35.74
N VAL A 425 23.16 13.48 -34.76
CA VAL A 425 21.96 14.29 -34.86
C VAL A 425 22.20 15.56 -35.64
N GLN A 426 21.16 16.12 -36.28
CA GLN A 426 21.22 17.38 -37.00
C GLN A 426 21.09 18.57 -36.04
N ALA A 427 22.02 19.50 -36.01
CA ALA A 427 22.04 20.65 -35.10
C ALA A 427 20.77 21.51 -35.18
N SER A 428 20.30 21.82 -36.40
CA SER A 428 19.09 22.63 -36.63
C SER A 428 17.83 22.00 -36.10
N ALA A 429 17.75 20.66 -36.09
CA ALA A 429 16.61 19.89 -35.56
C ALA A 429 16.37 20.12 -34.05
N MET A 430 17.43 20.50 -33.31
CA MET A 430 17.34 20.74 -31.87
C MET A 430 16.47 21.93 -31.48
N ASN A 431 16.15 22.82 -32.44
CA ASN A 431 15.25 23.97 -32.28
C ASN A 431 13.80 23.69 -32.70
N HIS A 432 13.45 22.45 -33.03
CA HIS A 432 12.10 22.09 -33.46
C HIS A 432 11.06 22.44 -32.39
N PRO A 433 9.87 23.02 -32.76
CA PRO A 433 8.85 23.45 -31.80
C PRO A 433 8.34 22.36 -30.85
N LEU A 434 8.23 21.11 -31.32
CA LEU A 434 7.86 19.96 -30.50
C LEU A 434 8.83 19.78 -29.31
N LEU A 435 10.15 19.94 -29.55
CA LEU A 435 11.17 19.80 -28.51
C LEU A 435 11.08 20.96 -27.48
N ALA A 436 10.70 22.17 -27.94
CA ALA A 436 10.45 23.28 -27.01
C ALA A 436 9.27 22.97 -26.07
N THR A 437 8.20 22.36 -26.61
CA THR A 437 7.06 21.91 -25.80
C THR A 437 7.48 20.86 -24.75
N LEU A 438 8.26 19.85 -25.15
CA LEU A 438 8.74 18.82 -24.23
C LEU A 438 9.61 19.45 -23.13
N ARG A 439 10.60 20.29 -23.50
CA ARG A 439 11.49 20.97 -22.53
C ARG A 439 10.69 21.82 -21.54
N GLY A 440 9.70 22.55 -22.02
CA GLY A 440 8.82 23.40 -21.20
C GLY A 440 7.98 22.63 -20.21
N ALA A 441 7.67 21.35 -20.46
CA ALA A 441 6.91 20.49 -19.55
C ALA A 441 7.74 19.85 -18.44
N ILE A 442 9.07 19.67 -18.62
CA ILE A 442 9.93 18.98 -17.65
C ILE A 442 9.87 19.58 -16.23
N PRO A 443 9.92 20.91 -16.03
CA PRO A 443 9.85 21.48 -14.69
C PRO A 443 8.55 21.13 -13.96
N GLN A 444 7.43 21.09 -14.66
CA GLN A 444 6.12 20.73 -14.10
C GLN A 444 6.07 19.24 -13.75
N ILE A 445 6.61 18.37 -14.60
CA ILE A 445 6.71 16.94 -14.34
C ILE A 445 7.57 16.69 -13.09
N ALA A 446 8.71 17.36 -12.97
CA ALA A 446 9.57 17.28 -11.79
C ALA A 446 8.83 17.74 -10.51
N ALA A 447 8.06 18.83 -10.59
CA ALA A 447 7.23 19.33 -9.48
C ALA A 447 6.12 18.33 -9.09
N HIS A 448 5.52 17.62 -10.04
CA HIS A 448 4.55 16.57 -9.74
C HIS A 448 5.20 15.41 -8.97
N TYR A 449 6.41 14.99 -9.34
CA TYR A 449 7.15 13.96 -8.58
C TYR A 449 7.48 14.42 -7.17
N GLU A 450 7.97 15.66 -6.98
CA GLU A 450 8.26 16.21 -5.66
C GLU A 450 7.00 16.27 -4.79
N ALA A 451 5.86 16.65 -5.38
CA ALA A 451 4.56 16.65 -4.72
C ALA A 451 3.96 15.25 -4.51
N ARG A 452 4.63 14.18 -4.90
CA ARG A 452 4.17 12.78 -4.86
C ARG A 452 2.96 12.49 -5.77
N GLU A 453 2.67 13.36 -6.71
CA GLU A 453 1.62 13.22 -7.73
C GLU A 453 2.16 12.39 -8.93
N TYR A 454 2.64 11.17 -8.63
CA TYR A 454 3.34 10.33 -9.62
C TYR A 454 2.46 9.99 -10.83
N GLY A 455 1.18 9.69 -10.59
CA GLY A 455 0.22 9.40 -11.67
C GLY A 455 0.01 10.59 -12.62
N ARG A 456 0.08 11.84 -12.10
CA ARG A 456 0.02 13.05 -12.93
C ARG A 456 1.29 13.23 -13.77
N ALA A 457 2.47 13.02 -13.15
CA ALA A 457 3.74 13.09 -13.85
C ALA A 457 3.80 12.12 -15.03
N LEU A 458 3.38 10.87 -14.80
CA LEU A 458 3.34 9.85 -15.85
C LEU A 458 2.31 10.14 -16.95
N ARG A 459 1.11 10.60 -16.59
CA ARG A 459 0.09 10.98 -17.57
C ARG A 459 0.59 12.06 -18.49
N GLN A 460 1.14 13.14 -17.95
CA GLN A 460 1.70 14.23 -18.73
C GLN A 460 2.86 13.75 -19.63
N THR A 461 3.71 12.88 -19.13
CA THR A 461 4.80 12.28 -19.91
C THR A 461 4.28 11.44 -21.06
N MET A 462 3.22 10.65 -20.86
CA MET A 462 2.62 9.83 -21.92
C MET A 462 1.86 10.66 -22.95
N GLU A 463 1.24 11.78 -22.58
CA GLU A 463 0.66 12.75 -23.51
C GLU A 463 1.74 13.36 -24.43
N LEU A 464 2.90 13.67 -23.88
CA LEU A 464 4.06 14.12 -24.68
C LEU A 464 4.59 13.01 -25.60
N ALA A 465 4.61 11.75 -25.14
CA ALA A 465 5.00 10.62 -25.99
C ALA A 465 4.00 10.41 -27.14
N ASP A 466 2.71 10.63 -26.92
CA ASP A 466 1.68 10.60 -27.97
C ASP A 466 1.91 11.71 -29.01
N ALA A 467 2.24 12.92 -28.57
CA ALA A 467 2.59 14.03 -29.48
C ALA A 467 3.83 13.70 -30.35
N VAL A 468 4.84 13.08 -29.76
CA VAL A 468 6.04 12.63 -30.49
C VAL A 468 5.70 11.55 -31.51
N ASN A 469 4.90 10.54 -31.12
CA ASN A 469 4.45 9.49 -32.04
C ASN A 469 3.61 10.09 -33.19
N GLY A 470 2.73 11.05 -32.93
CA GLY A 470 1.97 11.79 -33.95
C GLY A 470 2.88 12.51 -34.95
N TYR A 471 3.97 13.13 -34.46
CA TYR A 471 4.97 13.74 -35.32
C TYR A 471 5.68 12.69 -36.20
N VAL A 472 6.16 11.57 -35.62
CA VAL A 472 6.83 10.49 -36.35
C VAL A 472 5.90 9.87 -37.41
N ASP A 473 4.63 9.64 -37.06
CA ASP A 473 3.64 9.06 -37.97
C ASP A 473 3.25 10.02 -39.10
N SER A 474 3.32 11.31 -38.89
CA SER A 474 3.10 12.32 -39.93
C SER A 474 4.31 12.47 -40.85
N ALA A 475 5.51 12.47 -40.29
CA ALA A 475 6.76 12.62 -41.05
C ALA A 475 7.14 11.34 -41.81
N LYS A 476 6.73 10.15 -41.32
CA LYS A 476 6.95 8.83 -41.95
C LYS A 476 8.41 8.59 -42.36
N PRO A 477 9.38 8.54 -41.42
CA PRO A 477 10.79 8.38 -41.74
C PRO A 477 11.09 7.15 -42.61
N TRP A 478 10.29 6.11 -42.54
CA TRP A 478 10.41 4.91 -43.40
C TRP A 478 10.04 5.17 -44.87
N GLU A 479 9.16 6.16 -45.15
CA GLU A 479 8.88 6.60 -46.52
C GLU A 479 9.97 7.56 -47.00
N LEU A 480 10.38 8.53 -46.17
CA LEU A 480 11.48 9.46 -46.50
C LEU A 480 12.76 8.69 -46.83
N ALA A 481 13.02 7.59 -46.16
CA ALA A 481 14.19 6.76 -46.39
C ALA A 481 14.24 6.07 -47.77
N LYS A 482 13.14 6.01 -48.53
CA LYS A 482 13.07 5.38 -49.84
C LYS A 482 13.72 6.24 -50.94
N ASP A 483 13.72 7.55 -50.77
CA ASP A 483 14.30 8.48 -51.78
C ASP A 483 15.46 9.28 -51.16
N PRO A 484 16.67 9.20 -51.73
CA PRO A 484 17.84 9.97 -51.30
C PRO A 484 17.64 11.49 -51.31
N ALA A 485 16.71 12.02 -52.15
CA ALA A 485 16.40 13.44 -52.15
C ALA A 485 15.80 13.93 -50.85
N ASN A 486 15.20 13.05 -50.05
CA ASN A 486 14.61 13.35 -48.75
C ASN A 486 15.60 13.20 -47.56
N ALA A 487 16.93 13.08 -47.84
CA ALA A 487 17.91 12.83 -46.78
C ALA A 487 17.91 13.89 -45.68
N VAL A 488 17.74 15.17 -46.00
CA VAL A 488 17.68 16.25 -45.00
C VAL A 488 16.47 16.12 -44.11
N ALA A 489 15.27 15.89 -44.67
CA ALA A 489 14.04 15.72 -43.93
C ALA A 489 14.06 14.42 -43.05
N LEU A 490 14.65 13.35 -43.57
CA LEU A 490 14.88 12.11 -42.80
C LEU A 490 15.82 12.37 -41.60
N HIS A 491 16.94 13.09 -41.83
CA HIS A 491 17.88 13.41 -40.77
C HIS A 491 17.25 14.25 -39.69
N GLU A 492 16.50 15.30 -40.07
CA GLU A 492 15.74 16.14 -39.15
C GLU A 492 14.74 15.32 -38.32
N THR A 493 13.90 14.52 -38.99
CA THR A 493 12.88 13.70 -38.34
C THR A 493 13.49 12.74 -37.33
N CYS A 494 14.56 12.03 -37.68
CA CYS A 494 15.23 11.10 -36.78
C CYS A 494 15.90 11.83 -35.61
N SER A 495 16.49 13.00 -35.86
CA SER A 495 17.16 13.83 -34.84
C SER A 495 16.15 14.37 -33.81
N VAL A 496 15.02 14.92 -34.28
CA VAL A 496 13.91 15.35 -33.40
C VAL A 496 13.38 14.19 -32.57
N SER A 497 13.18 13.03 -33.19
CA SER A 497 12.67 11.85 -32.49
C SER A 497 13.60 11.36 -31.38
N LEU A 498 14.93 11.34 -31.60
CA LEU A 498 15.88 10.90 -30.56
C LEU A 498 16.05 11.94 -29.45
N GLU A 499 16.05 13.23 -29.75
CA GLU A 499 16.05 14.26 -28.71
C GLU A 499 14.76 14.23 -27.89
N ALA A 500 13.59 14.05 -28.51
CA ALA A 500 12.34 13.85 -27.82
C ALA A 500 12.38 12.61 -26.91
N PHE A 501 12.94 11.51 -27.40
CA PHE A 501 13.12 10.28 -26.63
C PHE A 501 14.04 10.51 -25.40
N ARG A 502 15.11 11.28 -25.54
CA ARG A 502 15.98 11.69 -24.42
C ARG A 502 15.19 12.46 -23.35
N LEU A 503 14.38 13.44 -23.76
CA LEU A 503 13.56 14.24 -22.85
C LEU A 503 12.50 13.41 -22.14
N LEU A 504 11.83 12.49 -22.85
CA LEU A 504 10.90 11.53 -22.23
C LEU A 504 11.63 10.59 -21.25
N SER A 505 12.83 10.16 -21.58
CA SER A 505 13.66 9.33 -20.70
C SER A 505 14.09 10.07 -19.44
N LEU A 506 14.41 11.37 -19.55
CA LEU A 506 14.65 12.24 -18.41
C LEU A 506 13.42 12.29 -17.48
N ALA A 507 12.22 12.49 -18.04
CA ALA A 507 10.97 12.52 -17.30
C ALA A 507 10.64 11.18 -16.62
N LEU A 508 10.98 10.04 -17.23
CA LEU A 508 10.72 8.70 -16.72
C LEU A 508 11.82 8.16 -15.79
N LYS A 509 12.99 8.81 -15.74
CA LYS A 509 14.17 8.31 -15.00
C LYS A 509 13.92 8.00 -13.54
N PRO A 510 13.14 8.78 -12.76
CA PRO A 510 12.83 8.42 -11.37
C PRO A 510 12.12 7.08 -11.25
N VAL A 511 11.25 6.75 -12.21
CA VAL A 511 10.40 5.55 -12.20
C VAL A 511 11.12 4.36 -12.83
N LEU A 512 11.84 4.57 -13.94
CA LEU A 512 12.49 3.55 -14.77
C LEU A 512 14.02 3.75 -14.80
N PRO A 513 14.72 3.59 -13.66
CA PRO A 513 16.14 3.93 -13.57
C PRO A 513 17.04 3.07 -14.46
N ARG A 514 16.75 1.77 -14.64
CA ARG A 514 17.55 0.88 -15.50
C ARG A 514 17.33 1.17 -16.98
N VAL A 515 16.07 1.45 -17.37
CA VAL A 515 15.79 1.89 -18.74
C VAL A 515 16.52 3.19 -19.03
N ALA A 516 16.48 4.17 -18.10
CA ALA A 516 17.18 5.42 -18.25
C ALA A 516 18.70 5.24 -18.42
N GLN A 517 19.33 4.35 -17.63
CA GLN A 517 20.74 3.98 -17.80
C GLN A 517 21.02 3.38 -19.19
N GLY A 518 20.12 2.53 -19.68
CA GLY A 518 20.21 1.97 -21.03
C GLY A 518 20.13 3.06 -22.12
N VAL A 519 19.26 4.05 -21.92
CA VAL A 519 19.12 5.21 -22.82
C VAL A 519 20.38 6.08 -22.77
N GLU A 520 20.89 6.40 -21.60
CA GLU A 520 22.13 7.17 -21.41
C GLU A 520 23.33 6.48 -22.10
N ALA A 521 23.42 5.16 -21.92
CA ALA A 521 24.44 4.35 -22.61
C ALA A 521 24.27 4.35 -24.13
N PHE A 522 23.03 4.20 -24.64
CA PHE A 522 22.71 4.26 -26.07
C PHE A 522 23.02 5.61 -26.67
N LEU A 523 22.65 6.70 -26.04
CA LEU A 523 22.87 8.06 -26.49
C LEU A 523 24.34 8.52 -26.28
N GLY A 524 25.11 7.79 -25.48
CA GLY A 524 26.51 8.13 -25.16
C GLY A 524 26.63 9.37 -24.26
N ILE A 525 25.65 9.66 -23.42
CA ILE A 525 25.58 10.84 -22.56
C ILE A 525 25.85 10.49 -21.10
N ALA A 526 26.18 11.51 -20.30
CA ALA A 526 26.26 11.39 -18.83
C ALA A 526 24.88 11.09 -18.21
N PRO A 527 24.85 10.60 -16.96
CA PRO A 527 23.59 10.39 -16.25
C PRO A 527 22.74 11.66 -16.19
N LEU A 528 21.52 11.58 -16.70
CA LEU A 528 20.58 12.71 -16.81
C LEU A 528 20.15 13.23 -15.43
N THR A 529 20.11 14.56 -15.31
CA THR A 529 19.57 15.35 -14.20
C THR A 529 18.50 16.31 -14.74
N TRP A 530 17.69 16.93 -13.87
CA TRP A 530 16.68 17.90 -14.33
C TRP A 530 17.27 19.10 -15.08
N ALA A 531 18.51 19.48 -14.79
CA ALA A 531 19.22 20.56 -15.50
C ALA A 531 19.46 20.24 -16.97
N ASP A 532 19.55 18.94 -17.33
CA ASP A 532 19.82 18.51 -18.69
C ASP A 532 18.62 18.68 -19.64
N ALA A 533 17.46 19.10 -19.13
CA ALA A 533 16.31 19.44 -19.98
C ALA A 533 16.65 20.52 -21.02
N GLY A 534 17.47 21.49 -20.63
CA GLY A 534 17.93 22.58 -21.49
C GLY A 534 19.14 22.25 -22.39
N MET A 535 19.77 21.07 -22.22
CA MET A 535 20.96 20.65 -22.93
C MET A 535 20.64 19.62 -24.01
N PRO A 536 20.50 19.98 -25.30
CA PRO A 536 20.18 19.04 -26.35
C PRO A 536 21.34 18.09 -26.66
N LEU A 537 21.00 17.00 -27.38
CA LEU A 537 22.03 16.10 -27.93
C LEU A 537 23.02 16.84 -28.78
N SER A 538 24.32 16.54 -28.60
CA SER A 538 25.39 17.14 -29.39
C SER A 538 25.46 16.46 -30.75
N PRO A 539 25.51 17.25 -31.86
CA PRO A 539 25.76 16.73 -33.20
C PRO A 539 27.12 16.05 -33.34
N GLU A 540 28.07 16.40 -32.48
CA GLU A 540 29.43 15.85 -32.51
C GLU A 540 29.54 14.48 -31.90
N GLN A 541 28.60 14.12 -31.03
CA GLN A 541 28.58 12.82 -30.35
C GLN A 541 27.65 11.84 -31.07
N PRO A 542 28.16 10.75 -31.67
CA PRO A 542 27.32 9.75 -32.31
C PRO A 542 26.61 8.89 -31.26
N VAL A 543 25.35 8.57 -31.51
CA VAL A 543 24.64 7.56 -30.76
C VAL A 543 25.21 6.17 -31.05
N ARG A 544 25.10 5.26 -30.09
CA ARG A 544 25.57 3.87 -30.20
C ARG A 544 24.49 2.97 -30.82
N ALA A 545 24.83 1.70 -31.04
CA ALA A 545 23.84 0.72 -31.49
C ALA A 545 22.69 0.59 -30.51
N TYR A 546 21.47 0.72 -31.02
CA TYR A 546 20.25 0.57 -30.19
C TYR A 546 20.08 -0.88 -29.76
N GLN A 547 19.89 -1.07 -28.47
CA GLN A 547 19.47 -2.35 -27.89
C GLN A 547 18.04 -2.23 -27.38
N HIS A 548 17.30 -3.34 -27.37
CA HIS A 548 15.96 -3.35 -26.85
C HIS A 548 15.94 -3.00 -25.35
N LEU A 549 15.27 -1.90 -25.01
CA LEU A 549 15.21 -1.37 -23.65
C LEU A 549 14.08 -1.98 -22.82
N MET A 550 13.03 -2.44 -23.50
CA MET A 550 11.82 -2.95 -22.84
C MET A 550 11.13 -4.01 -23.70
N THR A 551 10.62 -5.05 -23.08
CA THR A 551 9.82 -6.11 -23.72
C THR A 551 8.35 -5.99 -23.29
N ARG A 552 7.48 -6.70 -24.00
CA ARG A 552 6.05 -6.82 -23.65
C ARG A 552 5.85 -7.81 -22.52
N VAL A 553 4.88 -7.57 -21.67
CA VAL A 553 4.36 -8.57 -20.73
C VAL A 553 3.59 -9.63 -21.52
N ASP A 554 3.99 -10.89 -21.38
CA ASP A 554 3.27 -12.03 -21.96
C ASP A 554 2.18 -12.49 -20.95
N PRO A 555 0.93 -12.74 -21.38
CA PRO A 555 -0.12 -13.31 -20.51
C PRO A 555 0.34 -14.56 -19.76
N LYS A 556 1.16 -15.40 -20.38
CA LYS A 556 1.72 -16.61 -19.75
C LYS A 556 2.57 -16.32 -18.52
N GLN A 557 3.23 -15.15 -18.46
CA GLN A 557 4.00 -14.76 -17.28
C GLN A 557 3.07 -14.44 -16.11
N ILE A 558 1.92 -13.81 -16.37
CA ILE A 558 0.89 -13.55 -15.36
C ILE A 558 0.30 -14.86 -14.83
N ASP A 559 -0.05 -15.79 -15.73
CA ASP A 559 -0.55 -17.11 -15.34
C ASP A 559 0.48 -17.88 -14.49
N ALA A 560 1.76 -17.84 -14.90
CA ALA A 560 2.86 -18.47 -14.16
C ALA A 560 3.03 -17.83 -12.77
N LEU A 561 2.91 -16.49 -12.65
CA LEU A 561 2.98 -15.78 -11.39
C LEU A 561 1.89 -16.25 -10.41
N LEU A 562 0.64 -16.31 -10.88
CA LEU A 562 -0.48 -16.76 -10.07
C LEU A 562 -0.34 -18.24 -9.67
N ALA A 563 0.12 -19.08 -10.60
CA ALA A 563 0.35 -20.51 -10.34
C ALA A 563 1.46 -20.75 -9.30
N ALA A 564 2.60 -20.03 -9.41
CA ALA A 564 3.70 -20.12 -8.46
C ALA A 564 3.28 -19.76 -7.03
N ASN A 565 2.45 -18.74 -6.89
CA ASN A 565 1.97 -18.28 -5.57
C ASN A 565 0.84 -19.17 -4.99
N ARG A 566 0.12 -19.94 -5.81
CA ARG A 566 -0.81 -20.99 -5.34
C ARG A 566 -0.06 -22.25 -4.91
N GLY A 567 0.98 -22.63 -5.64
CA GLY A 567 1.78 -23.83 -5.38
C GLY A 567 2.58 -23.76 -4.07
N SER A 568 2.99 -22.59 -3.64
CA SER A 568 3.72 -22.40 -2.36
C SER A 568 2.91 -22.86 -1.14
N LEU A 569 1.58 -22.95 -1.23
CA LEU A 569 0.71 -23.49 -0.16
C LEU A 569 0.80 -25.02 -0.03
N GLN A 570 1.00 -25.75 -1.12
CA GLN A 570 1.07 -27.21 -1.09
C GLN A 570 2.40 -27.69 -0.48
N GLY A 571 3.49 -26.92 -0.69
CA GLY A 571 4.80 -27.20 -0.07
C GLY A 571 4.82 -26.96 1.44
N THR A 572 4.16 -25.90 1.92
CA THR A 572 4.07 -25.60 3.39
C THR A 572 3.09 -26.51 4.10
N ALA A 573 2.00 -26.93 3.48
CA ALA A 573 1.07 -27.91 4.04
C ALA A 573 1.70 -29.31 4.12
N ALA A 574 2.44 -29.74 3.08
CA ALA A 574 3.16 -31.01 3.08
C ALA A 574 4.33 -31.04 4.10
N ALA A 575 5.00 -29.91 4.35
CA ALA A 575 6.03 -29.78 5.38
C ALA A 575 5.44 -29.78 6.80
N ALA A 576 4.24 -29.22 6.99
CA ALA A 576 3.51 -29.25 8.25
C ALA A 576 2.95 -30.66 8.55
N GLU A 577 2.49 -31.39 7.54
CA GLU A 577 2.04 -32.79 7.67
C GLU A 577 3.22 -33.76 7.85
N ALA A 578 4.37 -33.52 7.24
CA ALA A 578 5.58 -34.32 7.46
C ALA A 578 6.21 -34.11 8.86
N GLY A 579 6.06 -32.92 9.45
CA GLY A 579 6.46 -32.62 10.83
C GLY A 579 5.53 -33.27 11.88
N ALA A 580 4.26 -33.49 11.55
CA ALA A 580 3.27 -34.13 12.44
C ALA A 580 3.30 -35.69 12.35
N ALA A 581 3.97 -36.27 11.35
CA ALA A 581 3.98 -37.72 11.13
C ALA A 581 5.07 -38.49 11.92
N ASN A 582 5.95 -37.82 12.66
CA ASN A 582 7.03 -38.46 13.46
C ASN A 582 6.78 -38.39 14.96
N GLY A 583 5.61 -38.73 15.43
CA GLY A 583 5.34 -38.87 16.87
C GLY A 583 4.02 -39.56 17.16
N ASN A 584 4.01 -40.84 17.12
CA ASN A 584 3.32 -41.87 17.88
C ASN A 584 2.58 -42.92 17.03
N GLY A 585 3.15 -44.12 17.02
CA GLY A 585 2.47 -45.34 16.67
C GLY A 585 1.68 -45.86 17.86
N ALA A 586 0.49 -46.25 17.63
CA ALA A 586 -0.20 -47.46 18.05
C ALA A 586 -1.73 -47.26 18.20
N GLY A 587 -2.46 -48.01 17.42
CA GLY A 587 -3.69 -48.70 17.89
C GLY A 587 -5.02 -48.17 17.41
N SER A 588 -5.52 -48.93 16.48
CA SER A 588 -6.88 -49.49 16.39
C SER A 588 -7.84 -48.99 15.31
N LYS A 589 -8.24 -49.97 14.55
CA LYS A 589 -9.14 -49.98 13.38
C LYS A 589 -10.61 -49.70 13.75
N ASN A 590 -11.31 -49.26 12.74
CA ASN A 590 -12.70 -49.49 12.33
C ASN A 590 -13.67 -48.30 12.46
N GLY A 591 -14.31 -48.06 11.29
CA GLY A 591 -15.64 -47.44 11.24
C GLY A 591 -15.92 -46.69 9.91
N LYS A 592 -16.66 -47.37 9.05
CA LYS A 592 -17.17 -46.91 7.76
C LYS A 592 -18.12 -45.73 7.85
N GLY A 593 -18.03 -44.79 6.89
CA GLY A 593 -19.17 -44.33 6.08
C GLY A 593 -19.87 -43.06 6.52
N ALA A 594 -19.78 -42.04 5.72
CA ALA A 594 -20.87 -41.46 4.97
C ALA A 594 -20.47 -40.08 4.37
N LYS A 595 -20.69 -39.95 3.08
CA LYS A 595 -20.65 -38.69 2.33
C LYS A 595 -21.77 -37.76 2.81
N ALA A 596 -21.46 -36.52 3.15
CA ALA A 596 -22.42 -35.44 3.11
C ALA A 596 -21.76 -34.20 2.50
N ALA A 597 -22.39 -33.71 1.43
CA ALA A 597 -21.97 -32.54 0.69
C ALA A 597 -22.14 -31.27 1.53
N ALA A 598 -21.09 -30.44 1.59
CA ALA A 598 -21.17 -29.12 2.18
C ALA A 598 -21.63 -28.11 1.12
N GLN A 599 -22.74 -27.47 1.38
CA GLN A 599 -23.18 -26.25 0.70
C GLN A 599 -22.47 -25.02 1.34
N PRO A 600 -22.11 -24.00 0.54
CA PRO A 600 -21.49 -22.80 1.09
C PRO A 600 -22.52 -21.93 1.82
N ALA A 601 -22.21 -21.58 3.05
CA ALA A 601 -22.97 -20.62 3.83
C ALA A 601 -22.68 -19.19 3.31
N ALA A 602 -23.74 -18.47 2.98
CA ALA A 602 -23.69 -17.06 2.66
C ALA A 602 -23.34 -16.24 3.91
N SER A 603 -22.26 -15.45 3.84
CA SER A 603 -21.90 -14.48 4.85
C SER A 603 -22.87 -13.30 4.82
N ALA A 604 -23.47 -13.02 5.95
CA ALA A 604 -24.22 -11.79 6.20
C ALA A 604 -23.24 -10.61 6.27
N ALA A 605 -23.59 -9.54 5.56
CA ALA A 605 -22.88 -8.29 5.59
C ALA A 605 -22.97 -7.66 7.00
N ASN A 606 -21.81 -7.28 7.55
CA ASN A 606 -21.74 -6.34 8.65
C ASN A 606 -21.37 -4.98 8.09
N ALA A 607 -22.21 -4.00 8.45
CA ALA A 607 -21.96 -2.59 8.27
C ALA A 607 -20.80 -2.15 9.17
N ASP A 608 -19.84 -1.47 8.58
CA ASP A 608 -19.27 -0.26 9.19
C ASP A 608 -18.49 0.56 8.16
N ASP A 609 -18.62 1.87 8.33
CA ASP A 609 -17.99 2.99 7.63
C ASP A 609 -18.25 3.18 6.13
N GLY A 610 -19.19 4.00 5.91
CA GLY A 610 -19.44 5.18 5.06
C GLY A 610 -18.96 5.26 3.62
N ALA A 611 -18.27 4.29 3.04
CA ALA A 611 -17.97 4.25 1.61
C ALA A 611 -18.17 2.82 1.07
N SER A 612 -19.26 2.63 0.32
CA SER A 612 -19.43 1.40 -0.46
C SER A 612 -18.25 1.21 -1.41
N PRO A 613 -17.71 0.00 -1.58
CA PRO A 613 -16.62 -0.24 -2.53
C PRO A 613 -17.04 0.19 -3.93
N ILE A 614 -16.16 0.91 -4.61
CA ILE A 614 -16.36 1.32 -6.00
C ILE A 614 -16.47 0.05 -6.85
N ILE A 615 -17.56 -0.10 -7.59
CA ILE A 615 -17.77 -1.19 -8.54
C ILE A 615 -17.53 -0.71 -9.97
N SER A 616 -17.08 -1.61 -10.85
CA SER A 616 -16.95 -1.31 -12.28
C SER A 616 -18.32 -1.23 -12.95
N ILE A 617 -18.38 -0.61 -14.12
CA ILE A 617 -19.61 -0.61 -14.94
C ILE A 617 -20.03 -2.03 -15.32
N ASP A 618 -19.06 -2.93 -15.51
CA ASP A 618 -19.31 -4.34 -15.82
C ASP A 618 -19.89 -5.10 -14.60
N ASP A 619 -19.51 -4.73 -13.39
CA ASP A 619 -20.11 -5.29 -12.17
C ASP A 619 -21.54 -4.78 -11.99
N PHE A 620 -21.78 -3.52 -12.26
CA PHE A 620 -23.14 -2.96 -12.25
C PHE A 620 -24.02 -3.60 -13.34
N ALA A 621 -23.47 -3.85 -14.54
CA ALA A 621 -24.17 -4.51 -15.63
C ALA A 621 -24.60 -5.95 -15.34
N LYS A 622 -23.99 -6.62 -14.35
CA LYS A 622 -24.38 -7.96 -13.88
C LYS A 622 -25.68 -7.91 -13.06
N ILE A 623 -26.08 -6.74 -12.57
CA ILE A 623 -27.30 -6.56 -11.76
C ILE A 623 -28.45 -6.27 -12.71
N ASP A 624 -29.50 -7.10 -12.69
CA ASP A 624 -30.73 -6.84 -13.48
C ASP A 624 -31.73 -6.07 -12.61
N LEU A 625 -31.67 -4.74 -12.71
CA LEU A 625 -32.62 -3.84 -12.06
C LEU A 625 -33.83 -3.63 -12.95
N ARG A 626 -35.03 -3.91 -12.46
CA ARG A 626 -36.28 -3.75 -13.21
C ARG A 626 -37.31 -2.91 -12.46
N ILE A 627 -38.12 -2.20 -13.21
CA ILE A 627 -39.33 -1.57 -12.72
C ILE A 627 -40.36 -2.67 -12.46
N ALA A 628 -40.89 -2.72 -11.25
CA ALA A 628 -41.91 -3.66 -10.82
C ALA A 628 -43.17 -2.92 -10.35
N LYS A 629 -44.35 -3.41 -10.69
CA LYS A 629 -45.62 -2.92 -10.11
C LYS A 629 -46.05 -3.82 -8.96
N ILE A 630 -46.32 -3.24 -7.82
CA ILE A 630 -46.88 -3.97 -6.67
C ILE A 630 -48.35 -4.22 -6.94
N VAL A 631 -48.69 -5.45 -7.32
CA VAL A 631 -50.08 -5.83 -7.64
C VAL A 631 -50.86 -6.30 -6.43
N ALA A 632 -50.16 -6.84 -5.44
CA ALA A 632 -50.72 -7.16 -4.12
C ALA A 632 -49.67 -6.99 -3.02
N CYS A 633 -50.11 -6.63 -1.83
CA CYS A 633 -49.29 -6.52 -0.64
C CYS A 633 -50.06 -7.00 0.59
N GLN A 634 -49.42 -7.78 1.44
CA GLN A 634 -50.03 -8.24 2.70
C GLN A 634 -48.99 -8.33 3.82
N ALA A 635 -49.46 -8.17 5.06
CA ALA A 635 -48.64 -8.37 6.23
C ALA A 635 -48.35 -9.87 6.42
N VAL A 636 -47.09 -10.18 6.78
CA VAL A 636 -46.68 -11.56 7.04
C VAL A 636 -47.04 -11.91 8.48
N GLU A 637 -47.91 -12.92 8.65
CA GLU A 637 -48.30 -13.41 9.97
C GLU A 637 -47.06 -13.98 10.72
N GLY A 638 -46.85 -13.54 11.95
CA GLY A 638 -45.70 -13.92 12.77
C GLY A 638 -44.40 -13.20 12.40
N SER A 639 -44.49 -12.06 11.68
CA SER A 639 -43.34 -11.15 11.43
C SER A 639 -43.74 -9.69 11.71
N ASP A 640 -42.92 -9.01 12.52
CA ASP A 640 -43.06 -7.56 12.78
C ASP A 640 -42.34 -6.68 11.78
N LYS A 641 -41.53 -7.27 10.91
CA LYS A 641 -40.66 -6.53 9.97
C LYS A 641 -41.06 -6.70 8.50
N LEU A 642 -41.72 -7.78 8.12
CA LEU A 642 -41.91 -8.17 6.74
C LEU A 642 -43.29 -7.84 6.18
N LEU A 643 -43.31 -7.34 4.95
CA LEU A 643 -44.45 -7.37 4.04
C LEU A 643 -44.19 -8.37 2.92
N GLN A 644 -45.20 -9.10 2.51
CA GLN A 644 -45.18 -9.94 1.31
C GLN A 644 -45.73 -9.14 0.14
N LEU A 645 -44.95 -9.00 -0.90
CA LEU A 645 -45.25 -8.26 -2.11
C LEU A 645 -45.43 -9.22 -3.30
N THR A 646 -46.49 -9.07 -4.04
CA THR A 646 -46.64 -9.70 -5.36
C THR A 646 -46.31 -8.65 -6.42
N LEU A 647 -45.30 -8.91 -7.24
CA LEU A 647 -44.73 -7.95 -8.17
C LEU A 647 -44.97 -8.40 -9.60
N ASP A 648 -45.56 -7.52 -10.43
CA ASP A 648 -45.53 -7.61 -11.89
C ASP A 648 -44.22 -6.95 -12.39
N VAL A 649 -43.37 -7.74 -13.01
CA VAL A 649 -42.04 -7.35 -13.55
C VAL A 649 -41.99 -7.44 -15.07
N GLY A 650 -43.16 -7.45 -15.74
CA GLY A 650 -43.26 -7.60 -17.18
C GLY A 650 -42.99 -9.01 -17.70
N GLU A 651 -43.07 -10.02 -16.82
CA GLU A 651 -42.96 -11.44 -17.14
C GLU A 651 -44.37 -12.10 -17.18
N GLU A 652 -44.45 -13.29 -17.74
CA GLU A 652 -45.74 -14.03 -17.79
C GLU A 652 -46.30 -14.33 -16.40
N LYS A 653 -45.44 -14.43 -15.38
CA LYS A 653 -45.83 -14.70 -13.97
C LYS A 653 -45.36 -13.58 -13.06
N THR A 654 -46.15 -13.23 -12.09
CA THR A 654 -45.79 -12.35 -11.00
C THR A 654 -44.76 -13.00 -10.09
N ARG A 655 -43.90 -12.20 -9.47
CA ARG A 655 -42.94 -12.67 -8.48
C ARG A 655 -43.37 -12.37 -7.07
N ASN A 656 -43.07 -13.28 -6.15
CA ASN A 656 -43.29 -13.11 -4.73
C ASN A 656 -42.03 -12.63 -4.04
N VAL A 657 -42.06 -11.51 -3.30
CA VAL A 657 -40.93 -10.94 -2.60
C VAL A 657 -41.31 -10.58 -1.16
N PHE A 658 -40.46 -10.99 -0.21
CA PHE A 658 -40.58 -10.57 1.18
C PHE A 658 -39.63 -9.39 1.43
N SER A 659 -40.18 -8.25 1.84
CA SER A 659 -39.45 -7.01 2.07
C SER A 659 -39.57 -6.50 3.50
N GLY A 660 -38.48 -6.02 4.09
CA GLY A 660 -38.39 -5.56 5.49
C GLY A 660 -38.95 -4.16 5.73
N ILE A 661 -40.03 -3.76 5.06
CA ILE A 661 -40.56 -2.39 5.02
C ILE A 661 -41.82 -2.18 5.84
N LYS A 662 -42.25 -3.15 6.67
CA LYS A 662 -43.49 -3.07 7.47
C LYS A 662 -43.49 -1.94 8.49
N SER A 663 -42.29 -1.51 8.95
CA SER A 663 -42.18 -0.39 9.88
C SER A 663 -42.51 0.97 9.25
N ALA A 664 -42.37 1.12 7.92
CA ALA A 664 -42.58 2.35 7.21
C ALA A 664 -43.85 2.41 6.36
N TYR A 665 -44.41 1.24 5.99
CA TYR A 665 -45.52 1.18 5.04
C TYR A 665 -46.63 0.21 5.53
N ARG A 666 -47.88 0.64 5.28
CA ARG A 666 -49.04 -0.25 5.35
C ARG A 666 -49.30 -0.86 3.96
N PRO A 667 -49.83 -2.11 3.90
CA PRO A 667 -50.09 -2.78 2.61
C PRO A 667 -50.88 -1.95 1.60
N GLU A 668 -51.90 -1.23 2.08
CA GLU A 668 -52.78 -0.41 1.23
C GLU A 668 -52.07 0.77 0.56
N GLN A 669 -50.98 1.24 1.14
CA GLN A 669 -50.21 2.35 0.60
C GLN A 669 -49.30 1.94 -0.58
N LEU A 670 -49.04 0.65 -0.72
CA LEU A 670 -48.08 0.09 -1.67
C LEU A 670 -48.76 -0.51 -2.91
N VAL A 671 -49.95 -1.04 -2.80
CA VAL A 671 -50.67 -1.64 -3.94
C VAL A 671 -50.90 -0.62 -5.05
N GLY A 672 -50.52 -0.96 -6.26
CA GLY A 672 -50.63 -0.12 -7.46
C GLY A 672 -49.39 0.74 -7.74
N LYS A 673 -48.49 0.91 -6.77
CA LYS A 673 -47.26 1.66 -6.95
C LYS A 673 -46.24 0.92 -7.80
N LEU A 674 -45.38 1.69 -8.47
CA LEU A 674 -44.18 1.20 -9.14
C LEU A 674 -42.99 1.31 -8.20
N THR A 675 -42.10 0.33 -8.26
CA THR A 675 -40.85 0.33 -7.51
C THR A 675 -39.73 -0.28 -8.34
N VAL A 676 -38.49 -0.22 -7.83
CA VAL A 676 -37.31 -0.83 -8.44
C VAL A 676 -36.96 -2.10 -7.68
N MET A 677 -36.70 -3.19 -8.41
CA MET A 677 -36.25 -4.44 -7.81
C MET A 677 -35.02 -5.02 -8.50
N VAL A 678 -34.23 -5.78 -7.77
CA VAL A 678 -33.17 -6.64 -8.31
C VAL A 678 -33.84 -7.96 -8.74
N ALA A 679 -33.88 -8.21 -10.05
CA ALA A 679 -34.62 -9.30 -10.66
C ALA A 679 -33.81 -10.59 -10.85
N ASN A 680 -32.48 -10.52 -10.88
CA ASN A 680 -31.59 -11.68 -11.10
C ASN A 680 -30.95 -12.24 -9.82
N LEU A 681 -31.53 -11.97 -8.65
CA LEU A 681 -31.16 -12.67 -7.42
C LEU A 681 -31.71 -14.10 -7.43
N ALA A 682 -30.89 -15.05 -6.96
CA ALA A 682 -31.33 -16.42 -6.77
C ALA A 682 -32.51 -16.47 -5.77
N PRO A 683 -33.57 -17.23 -6.09
CA PRO A 683 -34.71 -17.35 -5.19
C PRO A 683 -34.29 -17.85 -3.80
N ARG A 684 -34.70 -17.15 -2.73
CA ARG A 684 -34.34 -17.44 -1.35
C ARG A 684 -35.53 -18.06 -0.59
N LYS A 685 -35.32 -19.27 -0.07
CA LYS A 685 -36.31 -19.91 0.81
C LYS A 685 -36.22 -19.23 2.18
N MET A 686 -37.34 -18.61 2.61
CA MET A 686 -37.51 -17.99 3.91
C MET A 686 -38.50 -18.79 4.76
N LYS A 687 -38.62 -18.47 6.07
CA LYS A 687 -39.59 -19.10 6.99
C LYS A 687 -41.04 -19.02 6.48
N PHE A 688 -41.37 -17.98 5.73
CA PHE A 688 -42.69 -17.62 5.28
C PHE A 688 -42.98 -17.93 3.81
N GLY A 689 -42.01 -18.46 3.05
CA GLY A 689 -42.15 -18.78 1.63
C GLY A 689 -40.88 -18.52 0.82
N LEU A 690 -41.01 -18.54 -0.50
CA LEU A 690 -39.93 -18.27 -1.45
C LEU A 690 -39.94 -16.78 -1.83
N SER A 691 -38.80 -16.10 -1.68
CA SER A 691 -38.60 -14.73 -2.16
C SER A 691 -37.82 -14.75 -3.48
N GLU A 692 -38.35 -14.15 -4.54
CA GLU A 692 -37.88 -14.25 -5.91
C GLU A 692 -37.27 -12.92 -6.43
N GLY A 693 -36.59 -12.20 -5.53
CA GLY A 693 -35.92 -10.93 -5.81
C GLY A 693 -35.85 -10.04 -4.57
N MET A 694 -35.43 -8.80 -4.73
CA MET A 694 -35.32 -7.81 -3.69
C MET A 694 -35.82 -6.44 -4.16
N VAL A 695 -36.74 -5.84 -3.42
CA VAL A 695 -37.17 -4.45 -3.65
C VAL A 695 -36.16 -3.50 -3.03
N LEU A 696 -35.78 -2.46 -3.75
CA LEU A 696 -34.84 -1.44 -3.28
C LEU A 696 -35.56 -0.39 -2.43
N ALA A 697 -34.99 -0.09 -1.29
CA ALA A 697 -35.43 0.99 -0.42
C ALA A 697 -34.21 1.75 0.12
N ALA A 698 -34.34 3.05 0.27
CA ALA A 698 -33.33 3.93 0.84
C ALA A 698 -33.59 4.13 2.33
N SER A 699 -32.52 4.13 3.14
CA SER A 699 -32.55 4.56 4.54
C SER A 699 -31.32 5.43 4.82
N ALA A 700 -31.35 6.22 5.88
CA ALA A 700 -30.18 6.96 6.32
C ALA A 700 -29.09 6.01 6.85
N ALA A 701 -27.82 6.42 6.79
CA ALA A 701 -26.69 5.64 7.30
C ALA A 701 -26.80 5.43 8.81
N ASP A 702 -27.31 6.41 9.56
CA ASP A 702 -27.69 6.28 10.97
C ASP A 702 -29.22 6.26 11.10
N GLU A 703 -29.79 5.08 11.08
CA GLU A 703 -31.25 4.86 11.22
C GLU A 703 -31.81 5.30 12.59
N LYS A 704 -30.96 5.53 13.59
CA LYS A 704 -31.37 6.01 14.91
C LYS A 704 -31.46 7.53 14.98
N ALA A 705 -30.58 8.22 14.26
CA ALA A 705 -30.57 9.68 14.18
C ALA A 705 -31.63 10.21 13.18
N GLU A 706 -31.79 9.53 12.06
CA GLU A 706 -32.79 9.86 11.02
C GLU A 706 -33.60 8.61 10.65
N PRO A 707 -34.64 8.27 11.42
CA PRO A 707 -35.46 7.11 11.14
C PRO A 707 -36.32 7.33 9.89
N GLY A 708 -36.15 6.52 8.86
CA GLY A 708 -36.92 6.53 7.63
C GLY A 708 -36.51 5.41 6.69
N LEU A 709 -37.49 4.84 6.00
CA LEU A 709 -37.26 3.80 4.99
C LEU A 709 -38.16 4.11 3.78
N TYR A 710 -37.55 4.35 2.61
CA TYR A 710 -38.22 4.87 1.43
C TYR A 710 -38.04 3.93 0.25
N ILE A 711 -39.13 3.36 -0.29
CA ILE A 711 -39.06 2.60 -1.55
C ILE A 711 -38.71 3.53 -2.71
N LEU A 712 -37.93 3.03 -3.67
CA LEU A 712 -37.58 3.80 -4.87
C LEU A 712 -38.74 3.78 -5.85
N GLU A 713 -39.41 4.91 -6.04
CA GLU A 713 -40.47 5.07 -7.01
C GLU A 713 -39.93 5.69 -8.31
N PRO A 714 -40.14 5.08 -9.50
CA PRO A 714 -39.69 5.65 -10.77
C PRO A 714 -40.61 6.83 -11.17
N HIS A 715 -40.07 7.72 -12.00
CA HIS A 715 -40.84 8.85 -12.57
C HIS A 715 -42.01 8.37 -13.43
N SER A 716 -43.03 9.24 -13.60
CA SER A 716 -44.23 8.97 -14.40
C SER A 716 -43.83 8.57 -15.84
N GLY A 717 -44.49 7.54 -16.36
CA GLY A 717 -44.23 6.96 -17.68
C GLY A 717 -43.44 5.65 -17.65
N ALA A 718 -42.83 5.28 -16.52
CA ALA A 718 -42.21 3.96 -16.37
C ALA A 718 -43.27 2.84 -16.39
N LYS A 719 -42.89 1.69 -16.92
CA LYS A 719 -43.77 0.51 -17.04
C LYS A 719 -43.07 -0.73 -16.42
N PRO A 720 -43.85 -1.68 -15.88
CA PRO A 720 -43.28 -2.96 -15.41
C PRO A 720 -42.41 -3.62 -16.47
N GLY A 721 -41.30 -4.20 -16.06
CA GLY A 721 -40.33 -4.87 -16.92
C GLY A 721 -39.27 -3.96 -17.55
N MET A 722 -39.41 -2.64 -17.49
CA MET A 722 -38.37 -1.72 -17.96
C MET A 722 -37.11 -1.89 -17.14
N ARG A 723 -35.97 -1.98 -17.82
CA ARG A 723 -34.66 -2.13 -17.20
C ARG A 723 -34.11 -0.78 -16.77
N VAL A 724 -33.58 -0.70 -15.56
CA VAL A 724 -32.79 0.45 -15.07
C VAL A 724 -31.36 0.24 -15.55
N LYS A 725 -30.78 1.26 -16.22
CA LYS A 725 -29.45 1.20 -16.81
C LYS A 725 -28.56 2.25 -16.16
#